data_67ce704c704f10b788853f4ab80770a0
#
_entry.id   67ce704c704f10b788853f4ab80770a0
#
_cell.length_a   1.000
_cell.length_b   1.000
_cell.length_c   1.000
_cell.angle_alpha   90.00
_cell.angle_beta   90.00
_cell.angle_gamma   90.00
#
_symmetry.space_group_name_H-M   'P 1'
#
loop_
_entity.id
_entity.type
_entity.pdbx_description
1 polymer ?
#
loop_
_entity_poly.entity_id
_entity_poly.type
_entity_poly.pdbx_seq_one_letter_code
_entity_poly.pdbx_strand_id
1 'polypeptide(L)'
;GINASLEEGNAPAMKRLRYHWGATPLVSIIIPTRDRFALLKRCIESLMEKTRYPHYEVLIVDNQSVEEDACRFLNDLAGLGIDQVRILRYDAPFNYAGINNAAAQQARGDVLVFLNNDCEIIDGDWLDTLLEQALRPEVALVGAKLEYQDGTIQHGGYLLGLQHGVEVAFEGSDNQASGFSHFLKTPRNLAAVSGACMMVRKEVFYALNGFTEEKYPLYFGDVDLGLRAQKLGYLNVWTPYARVKHMGGATRLLGSKIGVQERPLLHDYATLRAEWQQGLLAEPSYHPLMQKMGKAFTLSDSVARLHQPLPGRPLPVVMAHHINWVGGGHHRVMQPFKAMERHLMLEGGLTNTIPGVMEAAQLQPDVILLELITGSRFPDIFRQLREVSAAKIVLEYDDYLLNVPLKNGNRQHFPQHMIKSFRKVLDSADWLVVSTAPLAEAYSRFHSDIRIAQNRLAPHQWGDLRSARGVGKKVRVGWAGGSSHSGDLEILLPLIKALEGQVEWVFMGMKPRNVQCEFHPGVPFELYPEKLASLNLDLALVPLEINQFNECKSNLRLLEIGTCGVPIIATNIEPYRCNLPVTLVENRFKEWMNAVQAYINDEDLRHRQGDALREAVHQEWYLRDAGLDEWRHAWLPAEK
;
A
#
# COMPACT_ATOMS: atom_id res chain seq x y z
N GLY A 1 42.00 5.42 22.55
CA GLY A 1 41.43 4.68 21.44
C GLY A 1 40.55 3.54 21.96
N ILE A 2 39.57 3.10 21.18
CA ILE A 2 38.71 1.97 21.53
C ILE A 2 39.55 0.68 21.38
N ASN A 3 39.52 -0.18 22.42
CA ASN A 3 40.17 -1.48 22.38
C ASN A 3 39.24 -2.47 21.68
N ALA A 4 39.59 -2.95 20.49
CA ALA A 4 38.79 -3.87 19.71
C ALA A 4 39.66 -4.82 18.86
N SER A 5 39.13 -6.02 18.60
CA SER A 5 39.74 -6.99 17.68
C SER A 5 38.83 -7.23 16.46
N LEU A 6 39.47 -7.60 15.34
CA LEU A 6 38.76 -8.05 14.14
C LEU A 6 38.77 -9.58 14.11
N GLU A 7 37.56 -10.13 14.04
CA GLU A 7 37.32 -11.58 13.90
C GLU A 7 36.60 -11.87 12.56
N GLU A 8 36.54 -13.13 12.17
CA GLU A 8 35.71 -13.53 11.03
C GLU A 8 34.21 -13.28 11.33
N GLY A 9 33.51 -12.68 10.38
CA GLY A 9 32.09 -12.42 10.49
C GLY A 9 31.25 -13.62 10.03
N ASN A 10 29.92 -13.49 10.13
CA ASN A 10 28.95 -14.54 9.77
C ASN A 10 28.70 -14.68 8.26
N ALA A 11 29.45 -13.99 7.41
CA ALA A 11 29.38 -14.13 5.96
C ALA A 11 30.76 -13.98 5.32
N PRO A 12 30.98 -14.58 4.13
CA PRO A 12 32.25 -14.47 3.40
C PRO A 12 32.69 -13.01 3.22
N ALA A 13 33.96 -12.74 3.42
CA ALA A 13 34.58 -11.42 3.32
C ALA A 13 34.09 -10.38 4.36
N MET A 14 33.24 -10.75 5.30
CA MET A 14 32.82 -9.88 6.39
C MET A 14 33.73 -10.08 7.61
N LYS A 15 33.94 -9.00 8.33
CA LYS A 15 34.68 -9.02 9.60
C LYS A 15 33.75 -8.57 10.73
N ARG A 16 33.84 -9.23 11.88
CA ARG A 16 33.22 -8.81 13.13
C ARG A 16 34.21 -7.91 13.88
N LEU A 17 33.76 -6.72 14.26
CA LEU A 17 34.48 -5.88 15.21
C LEU A 17 34.01 -6.25 16.61
N ARG A 18 34.90 -6.83 17.41
CA ARG A 18 34.62 -7.20 18.79
C ARG A 18 35.24 -6.18 19.74
N TYR A 19 34.40 -5.54 20.54
CA TYR A 19 34.86 -4.54 21.52
C TYR A 19 35.31 -5.20 22.81
N HIS A 20 36.43 -4.75 23.38
CA HIS A 20 36.99 -5.24 24.63
C HIS A 20 36.94 -4.15 25.69
N TRP A 21 36.21 -4.41 26.74
CA TRP A 21 36.08 -3.51 27.88
C TRP A 21 36.90 -4.07 29.06
N GLY A 22 37.66 -3.22 29.74
CA GLY A 22 38.45 -3.65 30.90
C GLY A 22 37.63 -3.95 32.15
N ALA A 23 36.33 -3.66 32.13
CA ALA A 23 35.42 -3.90 33.22
C ALA A 23 34.51 -5.11 32.93
N THR A 24 34.24 -5.89 33.97
CA THR A 24 33.27 -7.00 33.98
C THR A 24 32.10 -6.63 34.91
N PRO A 25 31.15 -5.80 34.45
CA PRO A 25 30.05 -5.32 35.31
C PRO A 25 29.14 -6.43 35.74
N LEU A 26 28.49 -6.30 36.91
CA LEU A 26 27.40 -7.19 37.31
C LEU A 26 26.20 -6.96 36.40
N VAL A 27 25.66 -8.04 35.82
CA VAL A 27 24.47 -8.04 34.97
C VAL A 27 23.28 -8.58 35.74
N SER A 28 22.17 -7.82 35.85
CA SER A 28 20.92 -8.30 36.41
C SER A 28 19.97 -8.74 35.29
N ILE A 29 19.66 -10.04 35.23
CA ILE A 29 18.73 -10.63 34.26
C ILE A 29 17.35 -10.66 34.90
N ILE A 30 16.39 -9.92 34.36
CA ILE A 30 15.02 -9.73 34.84
C ILE A 30 14.08 -10.62 34.02
N ILE A 31 13.38 -11.54 34.67
CA ILE A 31 12.48 -12.53 34.05
C ILE A 31 11.10 -12.42 34.67
N PRO A 32 10.16 -11.65 34.05
CA PRO A 32 8.76 -11.65 34.47
C PRO A 32 8.13 -13.01 34.22
N THR A 33 7.34 -13.52 35.17
CA THR A 33 6.64 -14.79 35.00
C THR A 33 5.27 -14.79 35.67
N ARG A 34 4.37 -15.55 35.08
CA ARG A 34 3.11 -15.96 35.70
C ARG A 34 2.74 -17.33 35.17
N ASP A 35 2.67 -18.31 36.08
CA ASP A 35 2.34 -19.69 35.69
C ASP A 35 3.30 -20.24 34.60
N ARG A 36 2.80 -21.09 33.69
CA ARG A 36 3.57 -21.62 32.56
C ARG A 36 4.89 -22.31 32.94
N PHE A 37 4.84 -23.17 33.97
CA PHE A 37 5.98 -23.88 34.56
C PHE A 37 6.98 -24.40 33.53
N ALA A 38 6.51 -25.12 32.48
CA ALA A 38 7.39 -25.76 31.51
C ALA A 38 8.25 -24.75 30.73
N LEU A 39 7.73 -23.55 30.45
CA LEU A 39 8.46 -22.47 29.75
C LEU A 39 9.50 -21.85 30.67
N LEU A 40 9.09 -21.45 31.86
CA LEU A 40 9.99 -20.87 32.86
C LEU A 40 11.13 -21.84 33.22
N LYS A 41 10.84 -23.12 33.44
CA LYS A 41 11.85 -24.13 33.72
C LYS A 41 12.89 -24.21 32.63
N ARG A 42 12.49 -24.32 31.36
CA ARG A 42 13.40 -24.35 30.20
C ARG A 42 14.24 -23.09 30.09
N CYS A 43 13.64 -21.91 30.33
CA CYS A 43 14.35 -20.65 30.33
C CYS A 43 15.48 -20.64 31.37
N ILE A 44 15.16 -20.98 32.63
CA ILE A 44 16.12 -20.98 33.72
C ILE A 44 17.20 -22.05 33.53
N GLU A 45 16.83 -23.29 33.17
CA GLU A 45 17.78 -24.38 32.89
C GLU A 45 18.78 -23.97 31.78
N SER A 46 18.29 -23.49 30.62
CA SER A 46 19.15 -23.09 29.53
C SER A 46 20.07 -21.90 29.88
N LEU A 47 19.56 -20.96 30.68
CA LEU A 47 20.33 -19.82 31.16
C LEU A 47 21.46 -20.27 32.08
N MET A 48 21.15 -21.12 33.11
CA MET A 48 22.15 -21.57 34.07
C MET A 48 23.17 -22.51 33.45
N GLU A 49 22.78 -23.38 32.53
CA GLU A 49 23.68 -24.36 31.90
C GLU A 49 24.62 -23.74 30.86
N LYS A 50 24.13 -22.75 30.08
CA LYS A 50 24.85 -22.26 28.90
C LYS A 50 25.60 -20.96 29.13
N THR A 51 25.14 -20.08 30.03
CA THR A 51 25.75 -18.76 30.21
C THR A 51 27.18 -18.85 30.76
N ARG A 52 28.16 -18.38 30.00
CA ARG A 52 29.59 -18.43 30.38
C ARG A 52 30.07 -17.19 31.14
N TYR A 53 29.35 -16.05 30.98
CA TYR A 53 29.69 -14.82 31.69
C TYR A 53 29.53 -15.02 33.21
N PRO A 54 30.56 -14.73 34.02
CA PRO A 54 30.56 -15.17 35.43
C PRO A 54 29.82 -14.19 36.39
N HIS A 55 29.63 -12.91 35.99
CA HIS A 55 29.14 -11.87 36.90
C HIS A 55 27.68 -11.49 36.60
N TYR A 56 26.73 -12.34 36.94
CA TYR A 56 25.31 -12.03 36.74
C TYR A 56 24.46 -12.50 37.93
N GLU A 57 23.31 -11.87 38.14
CA GLU A 57 22.23 -12.32 38.98
C GLU A 57 20.96 -12.49 38.12
N VAL A 58 20.04 -13.34 38.58
CA VAL A 58 18.73 -13.60 37.96
C VAL A 58 17.63 -13.17 38.91
N LEU A 59 16.77 -12.23 38.44
CA LEU A 59 15.60 -11.76 39.15
C LEU A 59 14.36 -12.35 38.49
N ILE A 60 13.77 -13.40 39.08
CA ILE A 60 12.53 -13.98 38.62
C ILE A 60 11.40 -13.22 39.31
N VAL A 61 10.55 -12.55 38.53
CA VAL A 61 9.48 -11.70 39.06
C VAL A 61 8.15 -12.41 38.89
N ASP A 62 7.65 -12.99 39.96
CA ASP A 62 6.39 -13.72 39.98
C ASP A 62 5.20 -12.77 40.10
N ASN A 63 4.39 -12.70 39.06
CA ASN A 63 3.14 -11.93 39.02
C ASN A 63 1.94 -12.84 39.37
N GLN A 64 1.84 -13.24 40.65
CA GLN A 64 0.68 -13.96 41.17
C GLN A 64 0.44 -15.31 40.47
N SER A 65 1.47 -16.15 40.33
CA SER A 65 1.31 -17.53 39.85
C SER A 65 0.39 -18.34 40.75
N VAL A 66 -0.47 -19.17 40.13
CA VAL A 66 -1.47 -20.03 40.81
C VAL A 66 -1.34 -21.50 40.40
N GLU A 67 -0.64 -21.83 39.32
CA GLU A 67 -0.37 -23.21 38.91
C GLU A 67 0.53 -23.88 39.96
N GLU A 68 0.12 -25.06 40.48
CA GLU A 68 0.82 -25.76 41.54
C GLU A 68 2.28 -26.07 41.22
N ASP A 69 2.55 -26.52 39.97
CA ASP A 69 3.91 -26.83 39.51
C ASP A 69 4.77 -25.58 39.40
N ALA A 70 4.21 -24.44 38.96
CA ALA A 70 4.92 -23.18 38.92
C ALA A 70 5.25 -22.65 40.31
N CYS A 71 4.29 -22.67 41.23
CA CYS A 71 4.49 -22.28 42.64
C CYS A 71 5.52 -23.17 43.35
N ARG A 72 5.47 -24.50 43.13
CA ARG A 72 6.45 -25.44 43.69
C ARG A 72 7.84 -25.14 43.16
N PHE A 73 8.00 -24.97 41.84
CA PHE A 73 9.29 -24.68 41.22
C PHE A 73 9.91 -23.38 41.74
N LEU A 74 9.11 -22.31 41.86
CA LEU A 74 9.57 -21.02 42.40
C LEU A 74 10.01 -21.15 43.87
N ASN A 75 9.28 -21.92 44.68
CA ASN A 75 9.64 -22.17 46.07
C ASN A 75 10.91 -23.02 46.18
N ASP A 76 11.05 -24.07 45.35
CA ASP A 76 12.24 -24.91 45.30
C ASP A 76 13.47 -24.09 44.94
N LEU A 77 13.39 -23.22 43.88
CA LEU A 77 14.46 -22.31 43.51
C LEU A 77 14.85 -21.36 44.65
N ALA A 78 13.87 -20.78 45.33
CA ALA A 78 14.12 -19.91 46.50
C ALA A 78 14.79 -20.71 47.65
N GLY A 79 14.39 -21.98 47.84
CA GLY A 79 14.93 -22.87 48.88
C GLY A 79 16.36 -23.33 48.63
N LEU A 80 16.86 -23.29 47.36
CA LEU A 80 18.24 -23.67 47.05
C LEU A 80 19.27 -22.69 47.61
N GLY A 81 18.87 -21.49 48.03
CA GLY A 81 19.78 -20.50 48.62
C GLY A 81 20.91 -20.04 47.69
N ILE A 82 20.67 -20.06 46.39
CA ILE A 82 21.67 -19.64 45.40
C ILE A 82 21.68 -18.09 45.37
N ASP A 83 22.75 -17.46 45.88
CA ASP A 83 22.87 -15.99 45.93
C ASP A 83 22.63 -15.30 44.59
N GLN A 84 22.86 -16.02 43.49
CA GLN A 84 22.74 -15.56 42.13
C GLN A 84 21.29 -15.51 41.62
N VAL A 85 20.31 -16.20 42.31
CA VAL A 85 18.90 -16.26 41.89
C VAL A 85 18.03 -15.69 43.00
N ARG A 86 17.21 -14.71 42.64
CA ARG A 86 16.28 -14.04 43.55
C ARG A 86 14.87 -14.09 42.99
N ILE A 87 13.91 -14.50 43.84
CA ILE A 87 12.48 -14.48 43.51
C ILE A 87 11.88 -13.20 44.07
N LEU A 88 11.29 -12.37 43.21
CA LEU A 88 10.57 -11.17 43.60
C LEU A 88 9.07 -11.38 43.38
N ARG A 89 8.24 -10.81 44.27
CA ARG A 89 6.78 -10.81 44.11
C ARG A 89 6.29 -9.47 43.55
N TYR A 90 5.35 -9.58 42.61
CA TYR A 90 4.66 -8.42 42.04
C TYR A 90 3.15 -8.61 42.19
N ASP A 91 2.56 -8.01 43.23
CA ASP A 91 1.17 -8.26 43.67
C ASP A 91 0.16 -7.26 43.04
N ALA A 92 0.43 -6.78 41.84
CA ALA A 92 -0.46 -5.91 41.06
C ALA A 92 -0.98 -6.64 39.81
N PRO A 93 -2.05 -6.15 39.16
CA PRO A 93 -2.48 -6.65 37.85
C PRO A 93 -1.33 -6.70 36.85
N PHE A 94 -1.42 -7.66 35.91
CA PHE A 94 -0.36 -7.84 34.93
C PHE A 94 -0.12 -6.56 34.13
N ASN A 95 1.11 -6.08 34.22
CA ASN A 95 1.63 -4.94 33.48
C ASN A 95 3.12 -5.22 33.20
N TYR A 96 3.45 -5.60 31.97
CA TYR A 96 4.83 -5.99 31.61
C TYR A 96 5.83 -4.88 31.92
N ALA A 97 5.49 -3.64 31.56
CA ALA A 97 6.31 -2.48 31.83
C ALA A 97 6.51 -2.23 33.35
N GLY A 98 5.44 -2.28 34.12
CA GLY A 98 5.47 -2.08 35.57
C GLY A 98 6.26 -3.18 36.31
N ILE A 99 6.11 -4.45 35.91
CA ILE A 99 6.88 -5.57 36.47
C ILE A 99 8.38 -5.35 36.27
N ASN A 100 8.80 -4.98 35.04
CA ASN A 100 10.20 -4.77 34.72
C ASN A 100 10.76 -3.51 35.41
N ASN A 101 9.99 -2.43 35.52
CA ASN A 101 10.39 -1.24 36.27
C ASN A 101 10.62 -1.54 37.75
N ALA A 102 9.70 -2.28 38.40
CA ALA A 102 9.81 -2.64 39.80
C ALA A 102 11.02 -3.54 40.07
N ALA A 103 11.30 -4.49 39.16
CA ALA A 103 12.48 -5.35 39.25
C ALA A 103 13.79 -4.58 39.05
N ALA A 104 13.84 -3.66 38.08
CA ALA A 104 15.02 -2.83 37.83
C ALA A 104 15.44 -2.01 39.06
N GLN A 105 14.48 -1.58 39.87
CA GLN A 105 14.79 -0.88 41.16
C GLN A 105 15.49 -1.80 42.16
N GLN A 106 15.23 -3.11 42.13
CA GLN A 106 15.81 -4.09 43.04
C GLN A 106 17.06 -4.78 42.46
N ALA A 107 17.38 -4.50 41.19
CA ALA A 107 18.57 -5.03 40.53
C ALA A 107 19.85 -4.48 41.15
N ARG A 108 20.85 -5.32 41.35
CA ARG A 108 22.16 -4.96 41.90
C ARG A 108 23.18 -4.61 40.82
N GLY A 109 22.96 -5.13 39.61
CA GLY A 109 23.88 -4.96 38.48
C GLY A 109 23.88 -3.54 37.90
N ASP A 110 24.99 -3.19 37.28
CA ASP A 110 25.17 -1.96 36.52
C ASP A 110 24.53 -2.03 35.12
N VAL A 111 24.23 -3.27 34.68
CA VAL A 111 23.61 -3.57 33.39
C VAL A 111 22.38 -4.43 33.62
N LEU A 112 21.30 -4.10 32.96
CA LEU A 112 20.03 -4.81 33.01
C LEU A 112 19.82 -5.60 31.72
N VAL A 113 19.29 -6.82 31.85
CA VAL A 113 18.77 -7.61 30.72
C VAL A 113 17.31 -7.94 31.01
N PHE A 114 16.41 -7.51 30.15
CA PHE A 114 15.03 -7.94 30.14
C PHE A 114 14.94 -9.21 29.31
N LEU A 115 14.45 -10.30 29.89
CA LEU A 115 14.36 -11.62 29.26
C LEU A 115 12.99 -12.21 29.52
N ASN A 116 12.25 -12.57 28.46
CA ASN A 116 10.96 -13.24 28.63
C ASN A 116 11.14 -14.65 29.17
N ASN A 117 10.16 -15.12 29.96
CA ASN A 117 10.18 -16.47 30.60
C ASN A 117 10.02 -17.64 29.61
N ASP A 118 9.72 -17.38 28.35
CA ASP A 118 9.62 -18.34 27.25
C ASP A 118 10.82 -18.27 26.26
N CYS A 119 11.91 -17.67 26.73
CA CYS A 119 13.19 -17.66 26.02
C CYS A 119 14.06 -18.89 26.40
N GLU A 120 14.82 -19.36 25.41
CA GLU A 120 15.84 -20.41 25.60
C GLU A 120 17.18 -19.93 25.04
N ILE A 121 18.23 -19.93 25.87
CA ILE A 121 19.57 -19.49 25.45
C ILE A 121 20.17 -20.50 24.48
N ILE A 122 20.74 -20.03 23.36
CA ILE A 122 21.43 -20.87 22.36
C ILE A 122 22.93 -20.84 22.59
N ASP A 123 23.54 -19.67 22.55
CA ASP A 123 24.98 -19.47 22.58
C ASP A 123 25.48 -19.11 23.98
N GLY A 124 26.58 -19.74 24.43
CA GLY A 124 27.09 -19.53 25.80
C GLY A 124 27.71 -18.15 26.04
N ASP A 125 28.13 -17.46 25.00
CA ASP A 125 28.73 -16.10 25.05
C ASP A 125 27.72 -14.97 24.74
N TRP A 126 26.43 -15.26 24.84
CA TRP A 126 25.37 -14.31 24.51
C TRP A 126 25.41 -13.02 25.35
N LEU A 127 25.73 -13.12 26.67
CA LEU A 127 25.88 -11.94 27.53
C LEU A 127 27.11 -11.10 27.15
N ASP A 128 28.25 -11.75 26.92
CA ASP A 128 29.46 -11.06 26.45
C ASP A 128 29.20 -10.31 25.15
N THR A 129 28.48 -10.95 24.22
CA THR A 129 28.11 -10.39 22.93
C THR A 129 27.17 -9.18 23.04
N LEU A 130 26.22 -9.20 23.97
CA LEU A 130 25.37 -8.03 24.24
C LEU A 130 26.16 -6.92 24.94
N LEU A 131 26.99 -7.27 25.93
CA LEU A 131 27.82 -6.35 26.71
C LEU A 131 28.82 -5.59 25.82
N GLU A 132 29.45 -6.27 24.83
CA GLU A 132 30.40 -5.62 23.94
C GLU A 132 29.80 -4.40 23.24
N GLN A 133 28.48 -4.40 22.97
CA GLN A 133 27.76 -3.29 22.39
C GLN A 133 27.19 -2.34 23.45
N ALA A 134 26.64 -2.87 24.56
CA ALA A 134 25.97 -2.07 25.58
C ALA A 134 26.91 -1.13 26.35
N LEU A 135 28.18 -1.52 26.48
CA LEU A 135 29.18 -0.69 27.16
C LEU A 135 29.74 0.45 26.31
N ARG A 136 29.38 0.54 25.03
CA ARG A 136 29.67 1.71 24.20
C ARG A 136 28.88 2.90 24.71
N PRO A 137 29.53 4.06 24.97
CA PRO A 137 28.85 5.23 25.56
C PRO A 137 27.65 5.71 24.76
N GLU A 138 27.75 5.62 23.43
CA GLU A 138 26.73 6.06 22.49
C GLU A 138 25.55 5.08 22.34
N VAL A 139 25.61 3.88 22.93
CA VAL A 139 24.58 2.85 22.79
C VAL A 139 23.67 2.85 24.01
N ALA A 140 22.36 2.87 23.80
CA ALA A 140 21.38 2.67 24.86
C ALA A 140 20.94 1.22 24.95
N LEU A 141 20.28 0.73 23.91
CA LEU A 141 19.64 -0.59 23.90
C LEU A 141 20.40 -1.56 23.00
N VAL A 142 20.53 -2.81 23.44
CA VAL A 142 21.06 -3.90 22.61
C VAL A 142 20.09 -5.05 22.58
N GLY A 143 19.64 -5.44 21.38
CA GLY A 143 18.71 -6.55 21.17
C GLY A 143 19.39 -7.77 20.56
N ALA A 144 18.98 -8.96 21.00
CA ALA A 144 19.40 -10.24 20.46
C ALA A 144 18.63 -10.62 19.18
N LYS A 145 19.20 -11.54 18.40
CA LYS A 145 18.48 -12.26 17.33
C LYS A 145 17.56 -13.30 17.96
N LEU A 146 16.25 -13.20 17.68
CA LEU A 146 15.28 -14.18 18.18
C LEU A 146 14.92 -15.19 17.08
N GLU A 147 14.87 -16.47 17.47
CA GLU A 147 14.54 -17.58 16.59
C GLU A 147 13.30 -18.33 17.11
N TYR A 148 12.46 -18.81 16.20
CA TYR A 148 11.36 -19.74 16.54
C TYR A 148 11.89 -21.15 16.85
N GLN A 149 11.02 -22.02 17.37
CA GLN A 149 11.37 -23.41 17.66
C GLN A 149 11.79 -24.21 16.42
N ASP A 150 11.21 -23.89 15.26
CA ASP A 150 11.51 -24.53 13.97
C ASP A 150 12.82 -24.02 13.34
N GLY A 151 13.52 -23.10 14.01
CA GLY A 151 14.78 -22.54 13.55
C GLY A 151 14.62 -21.38 12.55
N THR A 152 13.42 -20.91 12.27
CA THR A 152 13.22 -19.71 11.49
C THR A 152 13.41 -18.45 12.35
N ILE A 153 13.68 -17.32 11.71
CA ILE A 153 13.84 -16.03 12.40
C ILE A 153 12.49 -15.58 12.94
N GLN A 154 12.43 -15.29 14.23
CA GLN A 154 11.29 -14.59 14.83
C GLN A 154 11.48 -13.08 14.79
N HIS A 155 12.68 -12.59 15.11
CA HIS A 155 12.94 -11.16 15.20
C HIS A 155 14.36 -10.80 14.75
N GLY A 156 14.46 -10.12 13.60
CA GLY A 156 15.69 -9.57 13.05
C GLY A 156 15.84 -8.06 13.26
N GLY A 157 15.14 -7.51 14.26
CA GLY A 157 15.02 -6.08 14.56
C GLY A 157 13.64 -5.54 14.16
N TYR A 158 13.25 -4.40 14.74
CA TYR A 158 12.08 -3.65 14.29
C TYR A 158 12.43 -2.77 13.10
N LEU A 159 11.47 -2.62 12.20
CA LEU A 159 11.47 -1.64 11.11
C LEU A 159 10.28 -0.70 11.31
N LEU A 160 10.55 0.56 11.52
CA LEU A 160 9.51 1.55 11.73
C LEU A 160 9.09 2.21 10.41
N GLY A 161 7.84 2.67 10.34
CA GLY A 161 7.29 3.36 9.16
C GLY A 161 6.90 2.46 8.00
N LEU A 162 6.86 1.13 8.19
CA LEU A 162 6.40 0.17 7.20
C LEU A 162 4.97 -0.29 7.53
N GLN A 163 4.21 -0.62 6.50
CA GLN A 163 2.84 -1.15 6.58
C GLN A 163 1.97 -0.44 7.63
N HIS A 164 1.86 -1.00 8.82
CA HIS A 164 1.08 -0.47 9.92
C HIS A 164 1.89 0.40 10.89
N GLY A 165 3.16 0.65 10.62
CA GLY A 165 4.02 1.55 11.40
C GLY A 165 5.13 0.85 12.20
N VAL A 166 4.94 -0.39 12.65
CA VAL A 166 5.96 -1.22 13.31
C VAL A 166 5.93 -2.62 12.72
N GLU A 167 7.01 -3.01 12.08
CA GLU A 167 7.16 -4.34 11.47
C GLU A 167 8.38 -5.06 12.05
N VAL A 168 8.35 -6.38 12.02
CA VAL A 168 9.49 -7.22 12.40
C VAL A 168 10.29 -7.59 11.16
N ALA A 169 11.58 -7.24 11.17
CA ALA A 169 12.43 -7.55 10.04
C ALA A 169 12.68 -9.05 9.90
N PHE A 170 12.49 -9.57 8.68
CA PHE A 170 12.83 -10.93 8.28
C PHE A 170 12.10 -12.06 9.01
N GLU A 171 10.97 -11.77 9.66
CA GLU A 171 10.16 -12.81 10.32
C GLU A 171 9.86 -13.96 9.36
N GLY A 172 9.98 -15.21 9.85
CA GLY A 172 9.76 -16.44 9.10
C GLY A 172 10.85 -16.81 8.08
N SER A 173 11.91 -16.00 7.97
CA SER A 173 13.06 -16.35 7.12
C SER A 173 13.92 -17.45 7.77
N ASP A 174 14.63 -18.23 6.95
CA ASP A 174 15.63 -19.19 7.43
C ASP A 174 16.69 -18.46 8.27
N ASN A 175 17.12 -19.06 9.39
CA ASN A 175 18.11 -18.45 10.29
C ASN A 175 19.50 -18.31 9.65
N GLN A 176 19.80 -19.07 8.60
CA GLN A 176 21.02 -18.96 7.79
C GLN A 176 20.91 -17.91 6.69
N ALA A 177 19.74 -17.37 6.43
CA ALA A 177 19.56 -16.32 5.44
C ALA A 177 20.49 -15.12 5.71
N SER A 178 21.00 -14.53 4.64
CA SER A 178 21.82 -13.32 4.76
C SER A 178 20.99 -12.05 4.97
N GLY A 179 19.70 -12.09 4.61
CA GLY A 179 18.87 -10.90 4.53
C GLY A 179 19.32 -9.95 3.41
N PHE A 180 18.67 -8.82 3.29
CA PHE A 180 19.06 -7.77 2.34
C PHE A 180 20.46 -7.24 2.72
N SER A 181 21.40 -7.20 1.77
CA SER A 181 22.78 -6.71 1.99
C SER A 181 23.45 -7.27 3.26
N HIS A 182 23.24 -8.55 3.56
CA HIS A 182 23.77 -9.22 4.75
C HIS A 182 23.26 -8.65 6.09
N PHE A 183 22.10 -8.03 6.10
CA PHE A 183 21.52 -7.44 7.30
C PHE A 183 21.33 -8.42 8.46
N LEU A 184 21.13 -9.70 8.19
CA LEU A 184 21.02 -10.73 9.22
C LEU A 184 22.35 -11.30 9.69
N LYS A 185 23.49 -10.83 9.18
CA LYS A 185 24.84 -11.30 9.48
C LYS A 185 25.70 -10.27 10.21
N THR A 186 25.24 -9.02 10.33
CA THR A 186 26.00 -7.91 10.92
C THR A 186 25.17 -7.16 11.97
N PRO A 187 25.80 -6.61 13.03
CA PRO A 187 25.13 -5.69 13.95
C PRO A 187 24.65 -4.44 13.22
N ARG A 188 23.51 -3.90 13.66
CA ARG A 188 22.87 -2.74 13.01
C ARG A 188 22.25 -1.79 14.00
N ASN A 189 22.26 -0.50 13.64
CA ASN A 189 21.51 0.51 14.36
C ASN A 189 20.06 0.51 13.87
N LEU A 190 19.13 0.36 14.80
CA LEU A 190 17.69 0.33 14.56
C LEU A 190 17.01 1.40 15.40
N ALA A 191 15.77 1.76 15.05
CA ALA A 191 14.99 2.65 15.90
C ALA A 191 14.59 1.99 17.23
N ALA A 192 14.34 0.68 17.22
CA ALA A 192 14.00 -0.09 18.42
C ALA A 192 14.44 -1.55 18.29
N VAL A 193 14.53 -2.25 19.42
CA VAL A 193 14.82 -3.68 19.56
C VAL A 193 13.83 -4.34 20.49
N SER A 194 13.62 -5.66 20.33
CA SER A 194 12.60 -6.39 21.10
C SER A 194 12.93 -6.52 22.59
N GLY A 195 11.97 -6.21 23.43
CA GLY A 195 12.02 -6.43 24.87
C GLY A 195 12.07 -7.90 25.31
N ALA A 196 11.85 -8.85 24.38
CA ALA A 196 11.94 -10.28 24.72
C ALA A 196 13.36 -10.73 25.10
N CYS A 197 14.42 -10.07 24.57
CA CYS A 197 15.80 -10.17 25.03
C CYS A 197 16.52 -8.86 24.71
N MET A 198 16.57 -7.96 25.69
CA MET A 198 17.12 -6.61 25.51
C MET A 198 18.04 -6.26 26.68
N MET A 199 19.23 -5.74 26.38
CA MET A 199 20.20 -5.25 27.35
C MET A 199 20.28 -3.73 27.33
N VAL A 200 20.45 -3.14 28.53
CA VAL A 200 20.63 -1.69 28.70
C VAL A 200 21.50 -1.41 29.95
N ARG A 201 22.36 -0.39 29.92
CA ARG A 201 23.02 0.07 31.14
C ARG A 201 21.98 0.66 32.09
N LYS A 202 22.08 0.33 33.38
CA LYS A 202 21.10 0.75 34.39
C LYS A 202 20.98 2.27 34.48
N GLU A 203 22.08 3.00 34.40
CA GLU A 203 22.10 4.46 34.36
C GLU A 203 21.31 5.02 33.15
N VAL A 204 21.45 4.42 31.96
CA VAL A 204 20.74 4.81 30.75
C VAL A 204 19.25 4.50 30.87
N PHE A 205 18.89 3.34 31.42
CA PHE A 205 17.50 2.98 31.67
C PHE A 205 16.78 4.02 32.55
N TYR A 206 17.45 4.50 33.61
CA TYR A 206 16.89 5.55 34.46
C TYR A 206 16.92 6.91 33.80
N ALA A 207 17.93 7.25 33.03
CA ALA A 207 17.94 8.50 32.23
C ALA A 207 16.78 8.55 31.22
N LEU A 208 16.33 7.37 30.74
CA LEU A 208 15.14 7.20 29.91
C LEU A 208 13.83 7.15 30.72
N ASN A 209 13.85 7.22 32.05
CA ASN A 209 12.70 7.03 32.95
C ASN A 209 12.04 5.64 32.89
N GLY A 210 12.80 4.60 32.54
CA GLY A 210 12.30 3.22 32.45
C GLY A 210 11.25 3.02 31.36
N PHE A 211 10.44 1.98 31.49
CA PHE A 211 9.29 1.75 30.61
C PHE A 211 8.12 2.67 30.99
N THR A 212 7.35 3.14 30.01
CA THR A 212 6.16 4.00 30.22
C THR A 212 4.93 3.13 30.54
N GLU A 213 4.82 2.63 31.78
CA GLU A 213 3.86 1.61 32.21
C GLU A 213 2.40 2.02 32.13
N GLU A 214 2.09 3.32 32.19
CA GLU A 214 0.72 3.82 32.06
C GLU A 214 0.21 3.81 30.63
N LYS A 215 1.12 4.04 29.66
CA LYS A 215 0.75 4.14 28.24
C LYS A 215 0.94 2.83 27.48
N TYR A 216 1.97 2.07 27.83
CA TYR A 216 2.36 0.84 27.16
C TYR A 216 2.51 -0.32 28.15
N PRO A 217 1.39 -0.73 28.81
CA PRO A 217 1.46 -1.75 29.84
C PRO A 217 1.86 -3.12 29.30
N LEU A 218 1.61 -3.39 28.00
CA LEU A 218 1.81 -4.70 27.42
C LEU A 218 2.57 -4.69 26.10
N TYR A 219 2.19 -3.81 25.15
CA TYR A 219 2.77 -3.75 23.82
C TYR A 219 3.54 -2.45 23.61
N PHE A 220 4.54 -2.47 22.72
CA PHE A 220 5.29 -1.30 22.26
C PHE A 220 6.07 -0.51 23.32
N GLY A 221 6.17 -1.00 24.55
CA GLY A 221 7.01 -0.36 25.57
C GLY A 221 8.50 -0.35 25.19
N ASP A 222 8.96 -1.37 24.49
CA ASP A 222 10.31 -1.49 23.93
C ASP A 222 10.54 -0.54 22.75
N VAL A 223 9.52 -0.35 21.90
CA VAL A 223 9.56 0.62 20.80
C VAL A 223 9.60 2.05 21.35
N ASP A 224 8.73 2.38 22.31
CA ASP A 224 8.73 3.67 23.00
C ASP A 224 10.09 3.96 23.66
N LEU A 225 10.66 2.98 24.39
CA LEU A 225 11.97 3.13 25.02
C LEU A 225 13.07 3.40 23.98
N GLY A 226 13.05 2.68 22.85
CA GLY A 226 13.96 2.87 21.74
C GLY A 226 13.88 4.26 21.11
N LEU A 227 12.67 4.77 20.89
CA LEU A 227 12.44 6.11 20.33
C LEU A 227 12.87 7.21 21.32
N ARG A 228 12.64 7.04 22.63
CA ARG A 228 13.17 7.96 23.66
C ARG A 228 14.70 7.97 23.68
N ALA A 229 15.32 6.79 23.53
CA ALA A 229 16.77 6.70 23.45
C ALA A 229 17.32 7.48 22.24
N GLN A 230 16.72 7.30 21.05
CA GLN A 230 17.11 8.06 19.85
C GLN A 230 16.93 9.58 20.05
N LYS A 231 15.84 10.00 20.68
CA LYS A 231 15.58 11.43 20.95
C LYS A 231 16.65 12.06 21.84
N LEU A 232 17.29 11.27 22.72
CA LEU A 232 18.44 11.69 23.52
C LEU A 232 19.79 11.52 22.82
N GLY A 233 19.81 11.09 21.54
CA GLY A 233 21.01 10.93 20.73
C GLY A 233 21.72 9.59 20.88
N TYR A 234 21.11 8.61 21.56
CA TYR A 234 21.67 7.26 21.67
C TYR A 234 21.35 6.40 20.43
N LEU A 235 22.17 5.37 20.23
CA LEU A 235 21.96 4.30 19.27
C LEU A 235 21.29 3.08 19.93
N ASN A 236 20.38 2.42 19.23
CA ASN A 236 19.88 1.11 19.59
C ASN A 236 20.47 0.08 18.62
N VAL A 237 21.12 -0.94 19.14
CA VAL A 237 21.88 -1.92 18.35
C VAL A 237 21.18 -3.27 18.38
N TRP A 238 20.90 -3.85 17.24
CA TRP A 238 20.54 -5.25 17.12
C TRP A 238 21.80 -6.05 16.69
N THR A 239 22.03 -7.21 17.32
CA THR A 239 23.18 -8.06 16.99
C THR A 239 22.77 -9.48 16.59
N PRO A 240 23.30 -10.04 15.48
CA PRO A 240 23.05 -11.43 15.10
C PRO A 240 23.93 -12.43 15.87
N TYR A 241 24.86 -11.97 16.69
CA TYR A 241 25.84 -12.80 17.38
C TYR A 241 25.36 -13.28 18.76
N ALA A 242 24.27 -12.71 19.31
CA ALA A 242 23.57 -13.21 20.47
C ALA A 242 22.25 -13.84 19.99
N ARG A 243 22.13 -15.17 20.03
CA ARG A 243 20.95 -15.89 19.55
C ARG A 243 20.15 -16.48 20.71
N VAL A 244 18.86 -16.27 20.69
CA VAL A 244 17.93 -16.74 21.70
C VAL A 244 16.69 -17.32 20.99
N LYS A 245 16.26 -18.53 21.37
CA LYS A 245 14.93 -19.02 20.96
C LYS A 245 13.88 -18.37 21.81
N HIS A 246 12.78 -17.97 21.19
CA HIS A 246 11.64 -17.35 21.86
C HIS A 246 10.34 -17.97 21.36
N MET A 247 9.54 -18.51 22.26
CA MET A 247 8.33 -19.26 21.89
C MET A 247 7.10 -18.39 21.69
N GLY A 248 7.20 -17.08 22.00
CA GLY A 248 6.09 -16.16 22.08
C GLY A 248 5.25 -16.04 20.82
N GLY A 249 3.98 -15.74 21.03
CA GLY A 249 2.96 -15.59 19.99
C GLY A 249 2.31 -14.21 19.91
N ALA A 250 2.69 -13.27 20.76
CA ALA A 250 2.02 -11.96 20.86
C ALA A 250 2.23 -11.08 19.62
N THR A 251 3.38 -11.18 18.96
CA THR A 251 3.71 -10.41 17.76
C THR A 251 3.05 -10.97 16.48
N ARG A 252 2.61 -12.22 16.49
CA ARG A 252 1.90 -12.87 15.36
C ARG A 252 0.54 -12.26 15.02
N LEU A 253 -0.02 -11.43 15.89
CA LEU A 253 -1.42 -10.97 15.80
C LEU A 253 -1.65 -9.82 14.83
N LEU A 254 -0.61 -9.16 14.32
CA LEU A 254 -0.76 -8.11 13.31
C LEU A 254 -1.12 -8.64 11.91
N GLY A 255 -0.93 -9.96 11.66
CA GLY A 255 -1.15 -10.58 10.35
C GLY A 255 -2.26 -11.62 10.21
N SER A 256 -2.80 -12.22 11.28
CA SER A 256 -3.75 -13.33 11.15
C SER A 256 -4.72 -13.51 12.33
N LYS A 257 -6.01 -13.35 12.05
CA LYS A 257 -7.22 -13.63 12.84
C LYS A 257 -7.59 -12.63 13.94
N ILE A 258 -8.56 -11.82 13.59
CA ILE A 258 -9.30 -10.87 14.44
C ILE A 258 -10.10 -11.59 15.53
N GLY A 259 -9.73 -11.39 16.80
CA GLY A 259 -10.39 -11.97 17.99
C GLY A 259 -10.25 -11.08 19.23
N VAL A 260 -10.88 -11.48 20.33
CA VAL A 260 -11.08 -10.69 21.57
C VAL A 260 -9.80 -10.19 22.27
N GLN A 261 -8.62 -10.70 21.91
CA GLN A 261 -7.31 -10.28 22.46
C GLN A 261 -6.69 -9.05 21.77
N GLU A 262 -7.33 -8.48 20.74
CA GLU A 262 -6.77 -7.40 19.91
C GLU A 262 -7.00 -6.00 20.47
N ARG A 263 -7.96 -5.79 21.37
CA ARG A 263 -8.28 -4.46 21.91
C ARG A 263 -7.08 -3.77 22.59
N PRO A 264 -6.29 -4.45 23.45
CA PRO A 264 -5.11 -3.83 24.05
C PRO A 264 -4.04 -3.48 23.01
N LEU A 265 -3.76 -4.38 22.05
CA LEU A 265 -2.79 -4.14 21.00
C LEU A 265 -3.16 -2.92 20.12
N LEU A 266 -4.42 -2.83 19.71
CA LEU A 266 -4.91 -1.70 18.91
C LEU A 266 -4.88 -0.39 19.71
N HIS A 267 -5.17 -0.45 21.00
CA HIS A 267 -5.11 0.72 21.88
C HIS A 267 -3.68 1.23 22.04
N ASP A 268 -2.74 0.35 22.41
CA ASP A 268 -1.34 0.70 22.60
C ASP A 268 -0.71 1.18 21.29
N TYR A 269 -1.09 0.58 20.16
CA TYR A 269 -0.66 1.03 18.84
C TYR A 269 -1.19 2.42 18.47
N ALA A 270 -2.47 2.71 18.75
CA ALA A 270 -3.03 4.04 18.52
C ALA A 270 -2.32 5.10 19.38
N THR A 271 -2.00 4.76 20.65
CA THR A 271 -1.23 5.62 21.56
C THR A 271 0.18 5.86 21.04
N LEU A 272 0.88 4.80 20.60
CA LEU A 272 2.22 4.91 20.01
C LEU A 272 2.23 5.82 18.79
N ARG A 273 1.26 5.64 17.89
CA ARG A 273 1.15 6.45 16.68
C ARG A 273 0.86 7.92 16.98
N ALA A 274 -0.02 8.18 17.93
CA ALA A 274 -0.34 9.56 18.34
C ALA A 274 0.86 10.29 18.95
N GLU A 275 1.68 9.57 19.72
CA GLU A 275 2.84 10.15 20.41
C GLU A 275 4.10 10.22 19.53
N TRP A 276 4.34 9.19 18.74
CA TRP A 276 5.59 8.96 18.02
C TRP A 276 5.48 9.02 16.49
N GLN A 277 4.45 9.64 15.94
CA GLN A 277 4.25 9.68 14.49
C GLN A 277 5.52 10.01 13.71
N GLN A 278 6.23 11.06 14.08
CA GLN A 278 7.48 11.48 13.42
C GLN A 278 8.62 10.47 13.65
N GLY A 279 8.73 9.91 14.84
CA GLY A 279 9.73 8.89 15.18
C GLY A 279 9.51 7.59 14.40
N LEU A 280 8.24 7.19 14.22
CA LEU A 280 7.89 6.02 13.41
C LEU A 280 8.25 6.17 11.93
N LEU A 281 8.42 7.39 11.42
CA LEU A 281 8.84 7.65 10.03
C LEU A 281 10.35 7.63 9.82
N ALA A 282 11.14 7.60 10.89
CA ALA A 282 12.58 7.82 10.89
C ALA A 282 13.38 6.54 11.18
N GLU A 283 13.07 5.41 10.50
CA GLU A 283 13.84 4.17 10.64
C GLU A 283 15.24 4.32 10.03
N PRO A 284 16.32 4.29 10.84
CA PRO A 284 17.69 4.55 10.35
C PRO A 284 18.23 3.44 9.42
N SER A 285 17.67 2.24 9.50
CA SER A 285 18.14 1.08 8.73
C SER A 285 17.34 0.82 7.45
N TYR A 286 16.37 1.69 7.10
CA TYR A 286 15.50 1.47 5.95
C TYR A 286 15.56 2.62 4.95
N HIS A 287 16.06 2.35 3.76
CA HIS A 287 16.25 3.39 2.75
C HIS A 287 14.90 3.93 2.23
N PRO A 288 14.73 5.25 2.05
CA PRO A 288 13.48 5.85 1.60
C PRO A 288 12.95 5.33 0.25
N LEU A 289 13.84 4.90 -0.65
CA LEU A 289 13.48 4.33 -1.95
C LEU A 289 12.97 2.89 -1.88
N MET A 290 12.98 2.26 -0.71
CA MET A 290 12.44 0.92 -0.55
C MET A 290 10.95 0.96 -0.28
N GLN A 291 10.30 -0.13 -0.69
CA GLN A 291 8.85 -0.29 -0.59
C GLN A 291 8.38 -0.33 0.87
N LYS A 292 7.44 0.54 1.22
CA LYS A 292 6.88 0.64 2.58
C LYS A 292 5.63 -0.23 2.78
N MET A 293 4.97 -0.62 1.70
CA MET A 293 3.83 -1.52 1.71
C MET A 293 4.20 -2.82 0.98
N GLY A 294 3.86 -3.98 1.56
CA GLY A 294 4.20 -5.28 1.00
C GLY A 294 5.55 -5.81 1.51
N LYS A 295 6.33 -6.47 0.65
CA LYS A 295 7.58 -7.13 1.07
C LYS A 295 8.66 -6.09 1.35
N ALA A 296 9.17 -6.08 2.58
CA ALA A 296 10.28 -5.22 2.97
C ALA A 296 11.55 -5.49 2.16
N PHE A 297 12.42 -4.48 2.07
CA PHE A 297 13.71 -4.51 1.36
C PHE A 297 13.62 -4.78 -0.15
N THR A 298 12.49 -4.48 -0.77
CA THR A 298 12.34 -4.40 -2.23
C THR A 298 12.30 -2.94 -2.67
N LEU A 299 12.76 -2.66 -3.88
CA LEU A 299 12.64 -1.30 -4.43
C LEU A 299 11.17 -0.94 -4.63
N SER A 300 10.83 0.31 -4.37
CA SER A 300 9.50 0.80 -4.70
C SER A 300 9.35 0.91 -6.22
N ASP A 301 8.27 0.35 -6.74
CA ASP A 301 7.85 0.48 -8.14
C ASP A 301 6.86 1.64 -8.34
N SER A 302 6.44 2.29 -7.26
CA SER A 302 5.50 3.39 -7.28
C SER A 302 6.22 4.74 -7.30
N VAL A 303 5.95 5.53 -8.33
CA VAL A 303 6.49 6.90 -8.46
C VAL A 303 6.04 7.79 -7.30
N ALA A 304 4.80 7.62 -6.82
CA ALA A 304 4.28 8.36 -5.68
C ALA A 304 5.12 8.17 -4.41
N ARG A 305 5.67 6.97 -4.19
CA ARG A 305 6.52 6.68 -3.02
C ARG A 305 7.91 7.28 -3.11
N LEU A 306 8.38 7.54 -4.32
CA LEU A 306 9.68 8.15 -4.58
C LEU A 306 9.59 9.67 -4.67
N HIS A 307 8.37 10.22 -4.68
CA HIS A 307 8.16 11.64 -4.84
C HIS A 307 8.72 12.42 -3.64
N GLN A 308 9.46 13.48 -3.95
CA GLN A 308 9.92 14.48 -3.01
C GLN A 308 9.39 15.84 -3.46
N PRO A 309 8.48 16.47 -2.70
CA PRO A 309 7.93 17.77 -3.03
C PRO A 309 9.02 18.82 -3.24
N LEU A 310 8.80 19.72 -4.17
CA LEU A 310 9.68 20.86 -4.40
C LEU A 310 9.85 21.70 -3.11
N PRO A 311 11.04 22.29 -2.88
CA PRO A 311 11.27 23.14 -1.73
C PRO A 311 10.22 24.26 -1.62
N GLY A 312 9.65 24.44 -0.42
CA GLY A 312 8.59 25.41 -0.17
C GLY A 312 7.20 24.98 -0.65
N ARG A 313 7.06 23.80 -1.27
CA ARG A 313 5.78 23.25 -1.76
C ARG A 313 4.97 24.25 -2.59
N PRO A 314 5.54 24.79 -3.70
CA PRO A 314 4.86 25.81 -4.51
C PRO A 314 3.66 25.24 -5.29
N LEU A 315 3.58 23.92 -5.46
CA LEU A 315 2.50 23.22 -6.17
C LEU A 315 1.74 22.29 -5.23
N PRO A 316 0.44 22.06 -5.49
CA PRO A 316 -0.32 21.02 -4.80
C PRO A 316 0.28 19.63 -5.05
N VAL A 317 0.42 18.84 -3.99
CA VAL A 317 0.95 17.48 -4.06
C VAL A 317 -0.21 16.48 -4.15
N VAL A 318 -0.27 15.72 -5.24
CA VAL A 318 -1.31 14.73 -5.51
C VAL A 318 -0.74 13.32 -5.52
N MET A 319 -1.25 12.45 -4.67
CA MET A 319 -1.04 11.00 -4.78
C MET A 319 -2.21 10.41 -5.54
N ALA A 320 -1.99 10.02 -6.80
CA ALA A 320 -3.04 9.54 -7.68
C ALA A 320 -2.94 8.00 -7.88
N HIS A 321 -3.91 7.29 -7.31
CA HIS A 321 -4.03 5.83 -7.42
C HIS A 321 -4.92 5.44 -8.59
N HIS A 322 -4.43 4.49 -9.39
CA HIS A 322 -5.20 3.86 -10.46
C HIS A 322 -5.15 2.33 -10.35
N ILE A 323 -6.24 1.67 -10.69
CA ILE A 323 -6.32 0.19 -10.68
C ILE A 323 -6.31 -0.42 -12.07
N ASN A 324 -6.50 0.39 -13.09
CA ASN A 324 -6.72 -0.08 -14.46
C ASN A 324 -5.62 0.41 -15.41
N TRP A 325 -4.74 -0.52 -15.82
CA TRP A 325 -3.69 -0.27 -16.81
C TRP A 325 -4.14 -0.33 -18.27
N VAL A 326 -5.41 -0.70 -18.54
CA VAL A 326 -5.88 -1.01 -19.90
C VAL A 326 -6.91 -0.04 -20.46
N GLY A 327 -7.21 1.07 -19.84
CA GLY A 327 -8.21 2.01 -20.37
C GLY A 327 -8.58 3.11 -19.41
N GLY A 328 -9.56 2.88 -18.51
CA GLY A 328 -10.06 3.89 -17.58
C GLY A 328 -8.96 4.60 -16.81
N GLY A 329 -8.04 3.87 -16.19
CA GLY A 329 -6.93 4.46 -15.46
C GLY A 329 -6.04 5.39 -16.30
N HIS A 330 -5.85 5.09 -17.59
CA HIS A 330 -5.12 5.98 -18.48
C HIS A 330 -5.87 7.30 -18.72
N HIS A 331 -7.16 7.22 -19.08
CA HIS A 331 -7.96 8.40 -19.40
C HIS A 331 -8.35 9.21 -18.16
N ARG A 332 -8.62 8.53 -17.03
CA ARG A 332 -9.14 9.18 -15.83
C ARG A 332 -8.08 9.60 -14.82
N VAL A 333 -6.90 8.97 -14.83
CA VAL A 333 -5.86 9.24 -13.82
C VAL A 333 -4.53 9.58 -14.48
N MET A 334 -3.94 8.66 -15.25
CA MET A 334 -2.55 8.80 -15.68
C MET A 334 -2.32 9.94 -16.66
N GLN A 335 -3.17 10.08 -17.69
CA GLN A 335 -3.00 11.15 -18.70
C GLN A 335 -3.30 12.52 -18.12
N PRO A 336 -4.42 12.75 -17.39
CA PRO A 336 -4.67 14.03 -16.73
C PRO A 336 -3.56 14.41 -15.74
N PHE A 337 -3.10 13.46 -14.92
CA PHE A 337 -1.99 13.70 -13.99
C PHE A 337 -0.74 14.19 -14.73
N LYS A 338 -0.27 13.43 -15.73
CA LYS A 338 0.94 13.78 -16.51
C LYS A 338 0.78 15.08 -17.28
N ALA A 339 -0.42 15.39 -17.76
CA ALA A 339 -0.68 16.64 -18.47
C ALA A 339 -0.61 17.84 -17.51
N MET A 340 -1.27 17.77 -16.34
CA MET A 340 -1.22 18.81 -15.31
C MET A 340 0.19 18.99 -14.72
N GLU A 341 0.92 17.89 -14.50
CA GLU A 341 2.31 17.91 -14.01
C GLU A 341 3.23 18.66 -15.00
N ARG A 342 3.14 18.35 -16.30
CA ARG A 342 3.90 19.05 -17.37
C ARG A 342 3.60 20.55 -17.44
N HIS A 343 2.40 20.95 -17.08
CA HIS A 343 1.97 22.36 -17.06
C HIS A 343 2.16 23.02 -15.70
N LEU A 344 2.87 22.37 -14.77
CA LEU A 344 3.16 22.86 -13.42
C LEU A 344 1.89 23.25 -12.63
N MET A 345 0.81 22.51 -12.81
CA MET A 345 -0.44 22.70 -12.08
C MET A 345 -0.49 21.88 -10.78
N LEU A 346 0.25 20.79 -10.72
CA LEU A 346 0.42 19.93 -9.57
C LEU A 346 1.78 19.23 -9.63
N GLU A 347 2.16 18.62 -8.53
CA GLU A 347 3.24 17.65 -8.42
C GLU A 347 2.78 16.42 -7.62
N GLY A 348 3.57 15.37 -7.55
CA GLY A 348 3.22 14.17 -6.79
C GLY A 348 3.58 12.89 -7.52
N GLY A 349 2.72 11.89 -7.46
CA GLY A 349 3.03 10.62 -8.09
C GLY A 349 1.83 9.72 -8.36
N LEU A 350 2.00 8.87 -9.38
CA LEU A 350 1.07 7.81 -9.75
C LEU A 350 1.38 6.54 -8.96
N THR A 351 0.35 5.84 -8.51
CA THR A 351 0.49 4.57 -7.79
C THR A 351 -0.61 3.59 -8.20
N ASN A 352 -0.29 2.30 -8.23
CA ASN A 352 -1.25 1.21 -8.40
C ASN A 352 -1.61 0.52 -7.08
N THR A 353 -1.09 1.01 -5.97
CA THR A 353 -1.43 0.56 -4.63
C THR A 353 -1.95 1.74 -3.81
N ILE A 354 -2.95 1.47 -2.96
CA ILE A 354 -3.52 2.50 -2.11
C ILE A 354 -2.45 3.00 -1.14
N PRO A 355 -2.26 4.32 -1.00
CA PRO A 355 -1.31 4.88 -0.07
C PRO A 355 -1.57 4.39 1.36
N GLY A 356 -0.52 3.93 2.02
CA GLY A 356 -0.58 3.55 3.42
C GLY A 356 -0.64 4.78 4.35
N VAL A 357 -1.11 4.55 5.57
CA VAL A 357 -1.20 5.60 6.60
C VAL A 357 0.17 6.27 6.84
N MET A 358 1.23 5.47 6.88
CA MET A 358 2.59 5.99 7.10
C MET A 358 3.13 6.76 5.90
N GLU A 359 2.79 6.35 4.67
CA GLU A 359 3.16 7.10 3.46
C GLU A 359 2.46 8.46 3.42
N ALA A 360 1.17 8.50 3.70
CA ALA A 360 0.40 9.74 3.78
C ALA A 360 0.95 10.68 4.88
N ALA A 361 1.29 10.12 6.04
CA ALA A 361 1.91 10.87 7.14
C ALA A 361 3.28 11.47 6.76
N GLN A 362 4.07 10.76 5.97
CA GLN A 362 5.41 11.21 5.53
C GLN A 362 5.34 12.24 4.41
N LEU A 363 4.52 11.99 3.39
CA LEU A 363 4.45 12.83 2.19
C LEU A 363 3.55 14.05 2.38
N GLN A 364 2.57 13.98 3.32
CA GLN A 364 1.59 15.04 3.56
C GLN A 364 1.01 15.60 2.26
N PRO A 365 0.40 14.76 1.39
CA PRO A 365 -0.15 15.24 0.14
C PRO A 365 -1.33 16.17 0.39
N ASP A 366 -1.65 17.04 -0.59
CA ASP A 366 -2.85 17.87 -0.53
C ASP A 366 -4.08 17.07 -0.96
N VAL A 367 -3.89 16.11 -1.89
CA VAL A 367 -4.95 15.24 -2.40
C VAL A 367 -4.47 13.79 -2.50
N ILE A 368 -5.31 12.87 -2.05
CA ILE A 368 -5.23 11.43 -2.33
C ILE A 368 -6.38 11.09 -3.27
N LEU A 369 -6.08 10.94 -4.55
CA LEU A 369 -7.04 10.57 -5.58
C LEU A 369 -7.08 9.05 -5.73
N LEU A 370 -8.28 8.46 -5.71
CA LEU A 370 -8.47 7.01 -5.72
C LEU A 370 -9.50 6.60 -6.80
N GLU A 371 -9.06 5.84 -7.80
CA GLU A 371 -9.92 5.32 -8.88
C GLU A 371 -10.67 4.06 -8.45
N LEU A 372 -11.96 3.98 -8.77
CA LEU A 372 -12.84 2.79 -8.70
C LEU A 372 -12.85 2.06 -7.34
N ILE A 373 -12.83 2.78 -6.23
CA ILE A 373 -12.86 2.21 -4.89
C ILE A 373 -14.27 1.80 -4.48
N THR A 374 -14.48 0.52 -4.11
CA THR A 374 -15.82 -0.01 -3.79
C THR A 374 -15.90 -0.86 -2.50
N GLY A 375 -14.77 -1.26 -1.93
CA GLY A 375 -14.69 -2.22 -0.82
C GLY A 375 -15.15 -1.66 0.53
N SER A 376 -15.75 -2.48 1.37
CA SER A 376 -16.31 -2.09 2.69
C SER A 376 -15.28 -1.61 3.72
N ARG A 377 -14.00 -1.93 3.54
CA ARG A 377 -12.91 -1.52 4.44
C ARG A 377 -12.45 -0.07 4.25
N PHE A 378 -12.78 0.55 3.12
CA PHE A 378 -12.24 1.87 2.78
C PHE A 378 -12.68 3.01 3.68
N PRO A 379 -13.91 3.09 4.20
CA PRO A 379 -14.26 4.12 5.18
C PRO A 379 -13.36 4.13 6.42
N ASP A 380 -12.92 2.94 6.88
CA ASP A 380 -11.99 2.83 8.01
C ASP A 380 -10.57 3.27 7.61
N ILE A 381 -10.12 2.92 6.41
CA ILE A 381 -8.83 3.38 5.86
C ILE A 381 -8.83 4.92 5.72
N PHE A 382 -9.89 5.50 5.20
CA PHE A 382 -10.00 6.96 5.04
C PHE A 382 -9.99 7.68 6.39
N ARG A 383 -10.66 7.12 7.40
CA ARG A 383 -10.58 7.64 8.77
C ARG A 383 -9.13 7.63 9.28
N GLN A 384 -8.42 6.53 9.13
CA GLN A 384 -7.01 6.42 9.54
C GLN A 384 -6.10 7.39 8.77
N LEU A 385 -6.32 7.59 7.48
CA LEU A 385 -5.59 8.57 6.68
C LEU A 385 -5.80 10.00 7.20
N ARG A 386 -7.04 10.35 7.57
CA ARG A 386 -7.37 11.67 8.14
C ARG A 386 -6.78 11.92 9.53
N GLU A 387 -6.47 10.88 10.29
CA GLU A 387 -5.78 11.01 11.58
C GLU A 387 -4.33 11.48 11.43
N VAL A 388 -3.70 11.23 10.29
CA VAL A 388 -2.26 11.46 10.07
C VAL A 388 -1.95 12.48 8.98
N SER A 389 -2.92 12.84 8.16
CA SER A 389 -2.76 13.77 7.02
C SER A 389 -3.99 14.66 6.85
N ALA A 390 -3.77 15.91 6.46
CA ALA A 390 -4.82 16.84 6.06
C ALA A 390 -5.29 16.65 4.61
N ALA A 391 -4.77 15.64 3.91
CA ALA A 391 -5.08 15.36 2.52
C ALA A 391 -6.58 15.19 2.27
N LYS A 392 -7.06 15.77 1.18
CA LYS A 392 -8.41 15.53 0.68
C LYS A 392 -8.47 14.18 0.01
N ILE A 393 -9.48 13.38 0.35
CA ILE A 393 -9.72 12.06 -0.25
C ILE A 393 -10.76 12.23 -1.35
N VAL A 394 -10.31 12.03 -2.59
CA VAL A 394 -11.08 12.21 -3.81
C VAL A 394 -11.31 10.87 -4.49
N LEU A 395 -12.55 10.57 -4.84
CA LEU A 395 -12.88 9.34 -5.54
C LEU A 395 -13.22 9.62 -7.00
N GLU A 396 -12.63 8.83 -7.89
CA GLU A 396 -12.77 8.95 -9.34
C GLU A 396 -13.59 7.80 -9.93
N TYR A 397 -14.65 8.13 -10.67
CA TYR A 397 -15.52 7.14 -11.33
C TYR A 397 -15.90 7.61 -12.74
N ASP A 398 -15.86 6.70 -13.72
CA ASP A 398 -16.32 6.95 -15.10
C ASP A 398 -17.53 6.10 -15.50
N ASP A 399 -17.95 5.15 -14.67
CA ASP A 399 -19.10 4.28 -14.89
C ASP A 399 -20.10 4.32 -13.72
N TYR A 400 -21.38 4.09 -14.01
CA TYR A 400 -22.44 3.98 -12.99
C TYR A 400 -22.48 2.58 -12.37
N LEU A 401 -21.58 2.31 -11.43
CA LEU A 401 -21.35 0.99 -10.83
C LEU A 401 -22.55 0.41 -10.08
N LEU A 402 -23.52 1.25 -9.68
CA LEU A 402 -24.73 0.80 -8.97
C LEU A 402 -25.76 0.12 -9.88
N ASN A 403 -25.61 0.21 -11.20
CA ASN A 403 -26.55 -0.36 -12.16
C ASN A 403 -25.84 -0.95 -13.39
N VAL A 404 -24.86 -1.81 -13.18
CA VAL A 404 -24.15 -2.50 -14.28
C VAL A 404 -25.09 -3.49 -14.97
N PRO A 405 -25.28 -3.42 -16.30
CA PRO A 405 -26.19 -4.30 -17.04
C PRO A 405 -25.83 -5.79 -16.94
N LEU A 406 -26.84 -6.67 -17.08
CA LEU A 406 -26.66 -8.13 -17.00
C LEU A 406 -25.72 -8.69 -18.07
N LYS A 407 -25.74 -8.10 -19.26
CA LYS A 407 -24.90 -8.50 -20.40
C LYS A 407 -23.47 -7.96 -20.34
N ASN A 408 -23.17 -7.09 -19.38
CA ASN A 408 -21.83 -6.55 -19.20
C ASN A 408 -20.93 -7.60 -18.51
N GLY A 409 -19.83 -7.99 -19.17
CA GLY A 409 -18.91 -9.00 -18.65
C GLY A 409 -18.27 -8.66 -17.29
N ASN A 410 -18.25 -7.36 -16.92
CA ASN A 410 -17.71 -6.91 -15.64
C ASN A 410 -18.71 -6.99 -14.48
N ARG A 411 -20.00 -7.31 -14.73
CA ARG A 411 -21.02 -7.38 -13.68
C ARG A 411 -20.67 -8.30 -12.53
N GLN A 412 -19.97 -9.39 -12.79
CA GLN A 412 -19.52 -10.35 -11.76
C GLN A 412 -18.64 -9.70 -10.69
N HIS A 413 -17.95 -8.62 -11.01
CA HIS A 413 -17.09 -7.87 -10.09
C HIS A 413 -17.88 -6.90 -9.19
N PHE A 414 -19.18 -6.68 -9.47
CA PHE A 414 -20.06 -5.75 -8.74
C PHE A 414 -21.32 -6.45 -8.20
N PRO A 415 -21.21 -7.40 -7.26
CA PRO A 415 -22.36 -8.10 -6.72
C PRO A 415 -23.24 -7.17 -5.88
N GLN A 416 -24.55 -7.45 -5.84
CA GLN A 416 -25.55 -6.57 -5.17
C GLN A 416 -25.26 -6.30 -3.69
N HIS A 417 -24.61 -7.24 -2.97
CA HIS A 417 -24.27 -7.02 -1.57
C HIS A 417 -23.21 -5.91 -1.37
N MET A 418 -22.42 -5.58 -2.39
CA MET A 418 -21.45 -4.48 -2.34
C MET A 418 -22.11 -3.09 -2.38
N ILE A 419 -23.37 -2.98 -2.83
CA ILE A 419 -24.06 -1.67 -2.99
C ILE A 419 -24.13 -0.90 -1.66
N LYS A 420 -24.41 -1.59 -0.56
CA LYS A 420 -24.49 -0.94 0.77
C LYS A 420 -23.13 -0.43 1.25
N SER A 421 -22.07 -1.21 1.05
CA SER A 421 -20.71 -0.81 1.41
C SER A 421 -20.21 0.31 0.50
N PHE A 422 -20.48 0.23 -0.78
CA PHE A 422 -20.12 1.24 -1.76
C PHE A 422 -20.72 2.61 -1.44
N ARG A 423 -21.99 2.67 -1.02
CA ARG A 423 -22.62 3.92 -0.55
C ARG A 423 -21.84 4.57 0.59
N LYS A 424 -21.39 3.77 1.57
CA LYS A 424 -20.56 4.28 2.68
C LYS A 424 -19.21 4.81 2.21
N VAL A 425 -18.63 4.17 1.18
CA VAL A 425 -17.37 4.63 0.57
C VAL A 425 -17.58 6.00 -0.07
N LEU A 426 -18.65 6.17 -0.89
CA LEU A 426 -18.96 7.45 -1.53
C LEU A 426 -19.16 8.57 -0.50
N ASP A 427 -19.95 8.31 0.55
CA ASP A 427 -20.25 9.26 1.63
C ASP A 427 -19.01 9.64 2.46
N SER A 428 -17.98 8.79 2.48
CA SER A 428 -16.77 9.01 3.26
C SER A 428 -15.68 9.83 2.56
N ALA A 429 -15.84 10.15 1.26
CA ALA A 429 -14.92 11.00 0.51
C ALA A 429 -15.10 12.50 0.83
N ASP A 430 -14.13 13.32 0.43
CA ASP A 430 -14.29 14.79 0.46
C ASP A 430 -15.11 15.27 -0.74
N TRP A 431 -14.88 14.70 -1.93
CA TRP A 431 -15.73 14.86 -3.12
C TRP A 431 -15.53 13.72 -4.12
N LEU A 432 -16.46 13.63 -5.06
CA LEU A 432 -16.38 12.71 -6.19
C LEU A 432 -15.99 13.45 -7.46
N VAL A 433 -15.25 12.78 -8.33
CA VAL A 433 -14.99 13.24 -9.69
C VAL A 433 -15.60 12.22 -10.65
N VAL A 434 -16.33 12.71 -11.63
CA VAL A 434 -17.04 11.87 -12.60
C VAL A 434 -16.87 12.41 -14.02
N SER A 435 -17.14 11.55 -15.03
CA SER A 435 -16.89 11.91 -16.43
C SER A 435 -18.01 12.71 -17.10
N THR A 436 -19.24 12.68 -16.58
CA THR A 436 -20.41 13.25 -17.25
C THR A 436 -21.44 13.82 -16.29
N ALA A 437 -22.28 14.76 -16.77
CA ALA A 437 -23.39 15.30 -15.98
C ALA A 437 -24.45 14.25 -15.63
N PRO A 438 -24.88 13.33 -16.50
CA PRO A 438 -25.79 12.24 -16.13
C PRO A 438 -25.22 11.34 -15.03
N LEU A 439 -23.91 11.09 -15.04
CA LEU A 439 -23.25 10.33 -14.00
C LEU A 439 -23.23 11.10 -12.67
N ALA A 440 -22.99 12.41 -12.70
CA ALA A 440 -23.08 13.27 -11.52
C ALA A 440 -24.48 13.25 -10.92
N GLU A 441 -25.52 13.37 -11.75
CA GLU A 441 -26.91 13.27 -11.33
C GLU A 441 -27.21 11.90 -10.70
N ALA A 442 -26.76 10.82 -11.31
CA ALA A 442 -26.96 9.46 -10.80
C ALA A 442 -26.32 9.23 -9.41
N TYR A 443 -25.19 9.89 -9.13
CA TYR A 443 -24.52 9.83 -7.83
C TYR A 443 -24.95 10.91 -6.83
N SER A 444 -25.70 11.95 -7.23
CA SER A 444 -26.05 13.11 -6.39
C SER A 444 -26.80 12.75 -5.09
N ARG A 445 -27.52 11.64 -5.09
CA ARG A 445 -28.20 11.12 -3.88
C ARG A 445 -27.27 10.46 -2.86
N PHE A 446 -25.98 10.31 -3.19
CA PHE A 446 -24.99 9.65 -2.34
C PHE A 446 -23.87 10.58 -1.89
N HIS A 447 -23.66 11.67 -2.60
CA HIS A 447 -22.64 12.67 -2.26
C HIS A 447 -23.09 14.06 -2.73
N SER A 448 -22.78 15.10 -1.95
CA SER A 448 -23.20 16.47 -2.26
C SER A 448 -22.19 17.25 -3.11
N ASP A 449 -20.88 16.97 -2.99
CA ASP A 449 -19.84 17.59 -3.83
C ASP A 449 -19.40 16.59 -4.91
N ILE A 450 -19.93 16.78 -6.11
CA ILE A 450 -19.58 15.98 -7.29
C ILE A 450 -19.10 16.92 -8.37
N ARG A 451 -17.88 16.71 -8.82
CA ARG A 451 -17.22 17.53 -9.83
C ARG A 451 -17.11 16.75 -11.14
N ILE A 452 -17.29 17.45 -12.24
CA ILE A 452 -17.23 16.84 -13.56
C ILE A 452 -15.88 17.15 -14.19
N ALA A 453 -15.21 16.11 -14.68
CA ALA A 453 -14.05 16.21 -15.55
C ALA A 453 -14.28 15.32 -16.78
N GLN A 454 -14.57 15.93 -17.91
CA GLN A 454 -14.86 15.21 -19.14
C GLN A 454 -13.64 14.47 -19.68
N ASN A 455 -13.84 13.30 -20.28
CA ASN A 455 -12.78 12.57 -20.95
C ASN A 455 -12.21 13.40 -22.10
N ARG A 456 -10.88 13.46 -22.18
CA ARG A 456 -10.14 14.17 -23.20
C ARG A 456 -8.95 13.36 -23.67
N LEU A 457 -8.47 13.61 -24.86
CA LEU A 457 -7.35 12.89 -25.46
C LEU A 457 -6.02 13.60 -25.16
N ALA A 458 -4.97 12.81 -24.92
CA ALA A 458 -3.63 13.35 -24.74
C ALA A 458 -3.02 13.74 -26.10
N PRO A 459 -2.65 15.03 -26.33
CA PRO A 459 -2.19 15.51 -27.64
C PRO A 459 -0.99 14.71 -28.18
N HIS A 460 -0.05 14.33 -27.32
CA HIS A 460 1.17 13.63 -27.73
C HIS A 460 0.96 12.19 -28.20
N GLN A 461 -0.20 11.58 -27.90
CA GLN A 461 -0.54 10.22 -28.34
C GLN A 461 -1.50 10.21 -29.51
N TRP A 462 -2.38 11.20 -29.59
CA TRP A 462 -3.49 11.21 -30.54
C TRP A 462 -3.39 12.29 -31.61
N GLY A 463 -2.61 13.36 -31.40
CA GLY A 463 -2.67 14.57 -32.20
C GLY A 463 -2.31 14.38 -33.67
N ASP A 464 -1.33 13.57 -33.98
CA ASP A 464 -0.82 13.37 -35.34
C ASP A 464 -1.41 12.13 -36.04
N LEU A 465 -2.29 11.41 -35.37
CA LEU A 465 -2.87 10.17 -35.91
C LEU A 465 -3.89 10.46 -37.00
N ARG A 466 -3.86 9.65 -38.06
CA ARG A 466 -4.83 9.67 -39.14
C ARG A 466 -4.98 8.27 -39.75
N SER A 467 -6.21 7.82 -39.96
CA SER A 467 -6.50 6.63 -40.75
C SER A 467 -6.28 6.88 -42.23
N ALA A 468 -5.67 5.95 -42.94
CA ALA A 468 -5.64 5.96 -44.37
C ALA A 468 -7.02 5.60 -44.92
N ARG A 469 -7.48 6.36 -45.93
CA ARG A 469 -8.82 6.22 -46.55
C ARG A 469 -8.75 5.42 -47.84
N GLY A 470 -9.82 4.64 -48.13
CA GLY A 470 -9.95 3.94 -49.40
C GLY A 470 -8.90 2.86 -49.64
N VAL A 471 -8.36 2.28 -48.57
CA VAL A 471 -7.30 1.24 -48.65
C VAL A 471 -7.88 -0.10 -49.06
N GLY A 472 -9.15 -0.38 -48.71
CA GLY A 472 -9.84 -1.61 -49.02
C GLY A 472 -10.35 -1.68 -50.46
N LYS A 473 -10.69 -2.90 -50.93
CA LYS A 473 -11.42 -3.07 -52.21
C LYS A 473 -12.87 -2.60 -52.10
N LYS A 474 -13.41 -2.55 -50.89
CA LYS A 474 -14.74 -2.07 -50.54
C LYS A 474 -14.59 -1.11 -49.36
N VAL A 475 -15.69 -0.41 -49.05
CA VAL A 475 -15.75 0.47 -47.87
C VAL A 475 -15.46 -0.34 -46.61
N ARG A 476 -14.48 0.06 -45.81
CA ARG A 476 -14.07 -0.58 -44.56
C ARG A 476 -14.93 -0.03 -43.43
N VAL A 477 -15.86 -0.86 -42.96
CA VAL A 477 -16.79 -0.51 -41.89
C VAL A 477 -16.41 -1.27 -40.62
N GLY A 478 -16.26 -0.55 -39.51
CA GLY A 478 -15.72 -1.23 -38.34
C GLY A 478 -16.16 -0.71 -37.00
N TRP A 479 -15.65 -1.41 -35.99
CA TRP A 479 -15.81 -1.11 -34.57
C TRP A 479 -14.55 -1.50 -33.79
N ALA A 480 -14.21 -0.72 -32.78
CA ALA A 480 -13.13 -1.01 -31.84
C ALA A 480 -13.60 -0.85 -30.41
N GLY A 481 -13.26 -1.81 -29.52
CA GLY A 481 -13.60 -1.68 -28.11
C GLY A 481 -13.37 -2.95 -27.29
N GLY A 482 -13.56 -2.84 -25.97
CA GLY A 482 -13.34 -3.91 -25.01
C GLY A 482 -14.49 -4.89 -24.88
N SER A 483 -14.26 -5.96 -24.11
CA SER A 483 -15.19 -7.10 -23.92
C SER A 483 -16.49 -6.76 -23.19
N SER A 484 -16.63 -5.57 -22.60
CA SER A 484 -17.84 -5.12 -21.91
C SER A 484 -19.01 -4.73 -22.83
N HIS A 485 -18.79 -4.71 -24.15
CA HIS A 485 -19.75 -4.21 -25.16
C HIS A 485 -20.48 -5.33 -25.94
N SER A 486 -20.62 -6.53 -25.39
CA SER A 486 -21.26 -7.64 -26.09
C SER A 486 -22.73 -7.35 -26.47
N GLY A 487 -23.50 -6.74 -25.57
CA GLY A 487 -24.88 -6.34 -25.83
C GLY A 487 -25.00 -5.25 -26.89
N ASP A 488 -24.07 -4.30 -26.90
CA ASP A 488 -24.04 -3.21 -27.86
C ASP A 488 -23.81 -3.72 -29.29
N LEU A 489 -22.89 -4.67 -29.47
CA LEU A 489 -22.62 -5.27 -30.80
C LEU A 489 -23.75 -6.14 -31.35
N GLU A 490 -24.61 -6.70 -30.49
CA GLU A 490 -25.80 -7.45 -30.93
C GLU A 490 -26.74 -6.60 -31.79
N ILE A 491 -26.77 -5.27 -31.55
CA ILE A 491 -27.59 -4.31 -32.34
C ILE A 491 -27.20 -4.33 -33.81
N LEU A 492 -25.92 -4.55 -34.12
CA LEU A 492 -25.39 -4.53 -35.49
C LEU A 492 -25.55 -5.87 -36.23
N LEU A 493 -25.90 -6.99 -35.57
CA LEU A 493 -25.97 -8.30 -36.22
C LEU A 493 -26.89 -8.34 -37.46
N PRO A 494 -28.12 -7.78 -37.42
CA PRO A 494 -28.97 -7.75 -38.62
C PRO A 494 -28.37 -6.92 -39.75
N LEU A 495 -27.70 -5.84 -39.43
CA LEU A 495 -27.03 -4.97 -40.39
C LEU A 495 -25.84 -5.66 -41.05
N ILE A 496 -25.00 -6.31 -40.24
CA ILE A 496 -23.84 -7.06 -40.73
C ILE A 496 -24.26 -8.13 -41.73
N LYS A 497 -25.33 -8.88 -41.40
CA LYS A 497 -25.90 -9.91 -42.29
C LYS A 497 -26.43 -9.31 -43.59
N ALA A 498 -27.11 -8.17 -43.52
CA ALA A 498 -27.71 -7.54 -44.70
C ALA A 498 -26.66 -6.92 -45.66
N LEU A 499 -25.51 -6.50 -45.14
CA LEU A 499 -24.41 -5.88 -45.88
C LEU A 499 -23.27 -6.89 -46.17
N GLU A 500 -23.52 -8.20 -45.99
CA GLU A 500 -22.54 -9.24 -46.27
C GLU A 500 -22.08 -9.15 -47.73
N GLY A 501 -20.78 -9.14 -47.95
CA GLY A 501 -20.20 -9.01 -49.28
C GLY A 501 -20.24 -7.62 -49.90
N GLN A 502 -20.92 -6.62 -49.30
CA GLN A 502 -20.96 -5.24 -49.80
C GLN A 502 -19.84 -4.35 -49.18
N VAL A 503 -19.43 -4.66 -47.96
CA VAL A 503 -18.39 -3.94 -47.21
C VAL A 503 -17.32 -4.88 -46.68
N GLU A 504 -16.18 -4.33 -46.26
CA GLU A 504 -15.16 -5.04 -45.48
C GLU A 504 -15.39 -4.74 -44.00
N TRP A 505 -15.81 -5.78 -43.26
CA TRP A 505 -16.01 -5.65 -41.83
C TRP A 505 -14.68 -5.75 -41.06
N VAL A 506 -14.39 -4.76 -40.20
CA VAL A 506 -13.15 -4.69 -39.41
C VAL A 506 -13.50 -4.53 -37.94
N PHE A 507 -13.02 -5.42 -37.08
CA PHE A 507 -13.26 -5.37 -35.64
C PHE A 507 -11.94 -5.45 -34.86
N MET A 508 -11.87 -4.71 -33.76
CA MET A 508 -10.74 -4.73 -32.84
C MET A 508 -11.21 -4.93 -31.39
N GLY A 509 -10.48 -5.77 -30.65
CA GLY A 509 -10.73 -6.09 -29.23
C GLY A 509 -11.79 -7.17 -29.04
N MET A 510 -12.98 -7.00 -29.62
CA MET A 510 -13.99 -8.04 -29.73
C MET A 510 -14.72 -7.99 -31.07
N LYS A 511 -15.39 -9.08 -31.42
CA LYS A 511 -16.23 -9.18 -32.60
C LYS A 511 -17.53 -9.93 -32.31
N PRO A 512 -18.60 -9.72 -33.07
CA PRO A 512 -19.81 -10.54 -32.99
C PRO A 512 -19.51 -12.01 -33.34
N ARG A 513 -20.25 -12.94 -32.75
CA ARG A 513 -20.13 -14.38 -33.05
C ARG A 513 -20.58 -14.66 -34.48
N ASN A 514 -19.90 -15.59 -35.13
CA ASN A 514 -20.22 -16.10 -36.50
C ASN A 514 -20.24 -15.02 -37.58
N VAL A 515 -19.42 -13.98 -37.46
CA VAL A 515 -19.24 -12.95 -38.50
C VAL A 515 -17.90 -13.16 -39.18
N GLN A 516 -17.90 -13.20 -40.53
CA GLN A 516 -16.67 -13.12 -41.32
C GLN A 516 -16.20 -11.67 -41.37
N CYS A 517 -15.00 -11.40 -40.85
CA CYS A 517 -14.45 -10.06 -40.74
C CYS A 517 -12.94 -10.10 -40.58
N GLU A 518 -12.30 -9.00 -40.90
CA GLU A 518 -10.94 -8.72 -40.43
C GLU A 518 -10.99 -8.47 -38.92
N PHE A 519 -10.22 -9.24 -38.15
CA PHE A 519 -10.24 -9.12 -36.67
C PHE A 519 -8.84 -8.85 -36.13
N HIS A 520 -8.75 -7.84 -35.27
CA HIS A 520 -7.55 -7.48 -34.53
C HIS A 520 -7.77 -7.71 -33.03
N PRO A 521 -6.89 -8.43 -32.34
CA PRO A 521 -6.95 -8.53 -30.88
C PRO A 521 -6.70 -7.17 -30.22
N GLY A 522 -7.11 -7.03 -28.97
CA GLY A 522 -6.74 -5.88 -28.15
C GLY A 522 -5.24 -5.80 -27.95
N VAL A 523 -4.73 -4.59 -27.84
CA VAL A 523 -3.31 -4.27 -27.60
C VAL A 523 -3.16 -3.48 -26.31
N PRO A 524 -1.94 -3.41 -25.70
CA PRO A 524 -1.66 -2.49 -24.60
C PRO A 524 -2.03 -1.04 -24.97
N PHE A 525 -2.40 -0.27 -23.96
CA PHE A 525 -2.93 1.08 -24.17
C PHE A 525 -1.95 1.99 -24.92
N GLU A 526 -0.67 1.84 -24.69
CA GLU A 526 0.39 2.63 -25.33
C GLU A 526 0.42 2.45 -26.85
N LEU A 527 0.00 1.28 -27.33
CA LEU A 527 -0.06 0.95 -28.75
C LEU A 527 -1.48 1.12 -29.35
N TYR A 528 -2.47 1.37 -28.48
CA TYR A 528 -3.88 1.41 -28.90
C TYR A 528 -4.19 2.54 -29.87
N PRO A 529 -3.73 3.80 -29.68
CA PRO A 529 -4.02 4.90 -30.61
C PRO A 529 -3.52 4.62 -32.03
N GLU A 530 -2.26 4.23 -32.17
CA GLU A 530 -1.67 3.89 -33.48
C GLU A 530 -2.36 2.68 -34.11
N LYS A 531 -2.68 1.68 -33.30
CA LYS A 531 -3.37 0.47 -33.78
C LYS A 531 -4.77 0.82 -34.28
N LEU A 532 -5.52 1.66 -33.58
CA LEU A 532 -6.84 2.13 -34.00
C LEU A 532 -6.76 2.87 -35.35
N ALA A 533 -5.84 3.81 -35.49
CA ALA A 533 -5.62 4.52 -36.76
C ALA A 533 -5.25 3.56 -37.90
N SER A 534 -4.43 2.55 -37.63
CA SER A 534 -3.98 1.54 -38.61
C SER A 534 -5.07 0.58 -39.08
N LEU A 535 -6.25 0.56 -38.47
CA LEU A 535 -7.40 -0.19 -38.97
C LEU A 535 -7.90 0.34 -40.31
N ASN A 536 -7.56 1.56 -40.65
CA ASN A 536 -7.90 2.24 -41.89
C ASN A 536 -9.39 2.14 -42.19
N LEU A 537 -10.22 2.51 -41.21
CA LEU A 537 -11.67 2.51 -41.36
C LEU A 537 -12.10 3.68 -42.23
N ASP A 538 -13.05 3.41 -43.13
CA ASP A 538 -13.75 4.43 -43.91
C ASP A 538 -15.02 4.92 -43.20
N LEU A 539 -15.55 4.09 -42.30
CA LEU A 539 -16.74 4.35 -41.48
C LEU A 539 -16.68 3.56 -40.19
N ALA A 540 -16.96 4.20 -39.06
CA ALA A 540 -17.11 3.52 -37.78
C ALA A 540 -18.58 3.49 -37.31
N LEU A 541 -18.98 2.35 -36.73
CA LEU A 541 -20.30 2.18 -36.10
C LEU A 541 -20.13 2.10 -34.59
N VAL A 542 -20.86 2.95 -33.87
CA VAL A 542 -20.74 3.06 -32.42
C VAL A 542 -22.11 2.83 -31.75
N PRO A 543 -22.56 1.54 -31.70
CA PRO A 543 -23.81 1.20 -31.05
C PRO A 543 -23.67 1.26 -29.52
N LEU A 544 -24.76 1.63 -28.84
CA LEU A 544 -24.95 1.45 -27.39
C LEU A 544 -26.39 0.98 -27.12
N GLU A 545 -26.57 0.02 -26.23
CA GLU A 545 -27.89 -0.30 -25.67
C GLU A 545 -28.43 0.90 -24.89
N ILE A 546 -29.73 1.19 -25.04
CA ILE A 546 -30.37 2.28 -24.29
C ILE A 546 -30.72 1.77 -22.90
N ASN A 547 -29.95 2.18 -21.91
CA ASN A 547 -30.15 1.92 -20.50
C ASN A 547 -29.41 2.98 -19.66
N GLN A 548 -29.78 3.12 -18.40
CA GLN A 548 -29.22 4.14 -17.49
C GLN A 548 -27.69 4.06 -17.36
N PHE A 549 -27.10 2.85 -17.37
CA PHE A 549 -25.64 2.69 -17.30
C PHE A 549 -24.95 3.32 -18.51
N ASN A 550 -25.48 3.07 -19.71
CA ASN A 550 -24.92 3.63 -20.93
C ASN A 550 -25.22 5.12 -21.11
N GLU A 551 -26.36 5.62 -20.57
CA GLU A 551 -26.66 7.06 -20.54
C GLU A 551 -25.66 7.86 -19.68
N CYS A 552 -25.06 7.22 -18.68
CA CYS A 552 -24.03 7.83 -17.84
C CYS A 552 -22.62 7.79 -18.44
N LYS A 553 -22.40 7.06 -19.54
CA LYS A 553 -21.06 6.94 -20.17
C LYS A 553 -20.60 8.27 -20.78
N SER A 554 -19.28 8.33 -21.09
CA SER A 554 -18.70 9.44 -21.82
C SER A 554 -18.74 9.21 -23.34
N ASN A 555 -18.45 10.27 -24.09
CA ASN A 555 -18.28 10.27 -25.54
C ASN A 555 -16.90 9.81 -26.01
N LEU A 556 -16.07 9.25 -25.14
CA LEU A 556 -14.66 8.93 -25.40
C LEU A 556 -14.44 8.19 -26.73
N ARG A 557 -15.31 7.25 -27.07
CA ARG A 557 -15.22 6.50 -28.32
C ARG A 557 -15.36 7.37 -29.57
N LEU A 558 -16.20 8.40 -29.48
CA LEU A 558 -16.32 9.38 -30.58
C LEU A 558 -15.02 10.17 -30.75
N LEU A 559 -14.35 10.48 -29.62
CA LEU A 559 -13.10 11.22 -29.62
C LEU A 559 -11.96 10.40 -30.24
N GLU A 560 -11.80 9.16 -29.77
CA GLU A 560 -10.74 8.23 -30.21
C GLU A 560 -10.81 7.96 -31.73
N ILE A 561 -12.00 7.67 -32.22
CA ILE A 561 -12.22 7.39 -33.64
C ILE A 561 -12.18 8.70 -34.47
N GLY A 562 -12.80 9.75 -33.95
CA GLY A 562 -12.89 11.04 -34.62
C GLY A 562 -11.54 11.69 -34.85
N THR A 563 -10.61 11.63 -33.89
CA THR A 563 -9.25 12.16 -34.06
C THR A 563 -8.50 11.50 -35.21
N CYS A 564 -8.82 10.24 -35.55
CA CYS A 564 -8.27 9.54 -36.72
C CYS A 564 -8.88 9.99 -38.07
N GLY A 565 -9.87 10.88 -38.05
CA GLY A 565 -10.54 11.36 -39.26
C GLY A 565 -11.55 10.39 -39.86
N VAL A 566 -12.07 9.46 -39.07
CA VAL A 566 -13.08 8.46 -39.46
C VAL A 566 -14.46 8.98 -39.11
N PRO A 567 -15.42 9.06 -40.07
CA PRO A 567 -16.81 9.42 -39.78
C PRO A 567 -17.50 8.35 -38.94
N ILE A 568 -18.48 8.76 -38.15
CA ILE A 568 -19.15 7.90 -37.18
C ILE A 568 -20.66 7.93 -37.38
N ILE A 569 -21.28 6.72 -37.36
CA ILE A 569 -22.71 6.54 -37.10
C ILE A 569 -22.84 5.95 -35.69
N ALA A 570 -23.60 6.61 -34.83
CA ALA A 570 -23.74 6.23 -33.42
C ALA A 570 -25.21 6.15 -32.99
N THR A 571 -25.49 5.38 -31.95
CA THR A 571 -26.81 5.36 -31.30
C THR A 571 -27.18 6.76 -30.81
N ASN A 572 -28.44 7.17 -31.02
CA ASN A 572 -28.99 8.40 -30.46
C ASN A 572 -29.22 8.24 -28.94
N ILE A 573 -28.19 8.42 -28.16
CA ILE A 573 -28.16 8.29 -26.69
C ILE A 573 -27.44 9.48 -26.07
N GLU A 574 -27.70 9.77 -24.81
CA GLU A 574 -27.21 10.97 -24.10
C GLU A 574 -25.73 11.27 -24.28
N PRO A 575 -24.76 10.35 -24.04
CA PRO A 575 -23.33 10.65 -24.16
C PRO A 575 -22.91 11.05 -25.58
N TYR A 576 -23.70 10.70 -26.60
CA TYR A 576 -23.38 10.99 -28.01
C TYR A 576 -24.13 12.21 -28.55
N ARG A 577 -25.05 12.79 -27.78
CA ARG A 577 -25.71 14.08 -28.09
C ARG A 577 -24.83 15.25 -27.67
N CYS A 578 -23.64 15.32 -28.23
CA CYS A 578 -22.65 16.36 -27.97
C CYS A 578 -22.39 17.18 -29.26
N ASN A 579 -21.59 18.26 -29.16
CA ASN A 579 -21.28 19.15 -30.26
C ASN A 579 -20.36 18.55 -31.36
N LEU A 580 -20.25 17.20 -31.40
CA LEU A 580 -19.45 16.52 -32.41
C LEU A 580 -20.30 16.21 -33.67
N PRO A 581 -19.80 16.43 -34.88
CA PRO A 581 -20.50 16.14 -36.11
C PRO A 581 -20.53 14.64 -36.43
N VAL A 582 -21.37 13.89 -35.71
CA VAL A 582 -21.63 12.46 -35.88
C VAL A 582 -23.06 12.22 -36.36
N THR A 583 -23.31 11.13 -37.06
CA THR A 583 -24.65 10.74 -37.47
C THR A 583 -25.29 9.92 -36.37
N LEU A 584 -26.36 10.44 -35.76
CA LEU A 584 -27.11 9.75 -34.70
C LEU A 584 -28.32 9.01 -35.30
N VAL A 585 -28.50 7.75 -34.88
CA VAL A 585 -29.61 6.88 -35.30
C VAL A 585 -30.28 6.19 -34.11
N GLU A 586 -31.58 5.94 -34.19
CA GLU A 586 -32.26 5.06 -33.26
C GLU A 586 -31.81 3.60 -33.46
N ASN A 587 -31.86 2.77 -32.42
CA ASN A 587 -31.47 1.36 -32.51
C ASN A 587 -32.48 0.51 -33.30
N ARG A 588 -32.84 0.97 -34.51
CA ARG A 588 -33.74 0.31 -35.45
C ARG A 588 -32.99 -0.05 -36.71
N PHE A 589 -33.13 -1.28 -37.18
CA PHE A 589 -32.46 -1.80 -38.38
C PHE A 589 -32.52 -0.83 -39.58
N LYS A 590 -33.72 -0.30 -39.88
CA LYS A 590 -33.94 0.59 -41.03
C LYS A 590 -33.11 1.88 -40.94
N GLU A 591 -32.99 2.44 -39.73
CA GLU A 591 -32.24 3.69 -39.53
C GLU A 591 -30.70 3.45 -39.70
N TRP A 592 -30.20 2.40 -39.06
CA TRP A 592 -28.81 1.98 -39.25
C TRP A 592 -28.52 1.71 -40.73
N MET A 593 -29.41 0.96 -41.42
CA MET A 593 -29.23 0.61 -42.83
C MET A 593 -29.20 1.85 -43.73
N ASN A 594 -30.16 2.77 -43.57
CA ASN A 594 -30.21 3.99 -44.37
C ASN A 594 -28.96 4.87 -44.17
N ALA A 595 -28.55 5.04 -42.93
CA ALA A 595 -27.36 5.82 -42.61
C ALA A 595 -26.11 5.18 -43.19
N VAL A 596 -25.89 3.89 -43.00
CA VAL A 596 -24.72 3.18 -43.53
C VAL A 596 -24.69 3.22 -45.07
N GLN A 597 -25.82 2.99 -45.72
CA GLN A 597 -25.90 3.05 -47.18
C GLN A 597 -25.55 4.45 -47.74
N ALA A 598 -25.99 5.54 -47.07
CA ALA A 598 -25.61 6.88 -47.46
C ALA A 598 -24.09 7.05 -47.46
N TYR A 599 -23.40 6.57 -46.43
CA TYR A 599 -21.94 6.63 -46.35
C TYR A 599 -21.23 5.64 -47.30
N ILE A 600 -21.81 4.48 -47.60
CA ILE A 600 -21.23 3.54 -48.59
C ILE A 600 -21.24 4.18 -49.98
N ASN A 601 -22.34 4.84 -50.35
CA ASN A 601 -22.57 5.36 -51.69
C ASN A 601 -21.94 6.74 -51.97
N ASP A 602 -21.55 7.47 -50.96
CA ASP A 602 -21.00 8.82 -51.07
C ASP A 602 -19.62 8.94 -50.38
N GLU A 603 -18.58 8.89 -51.16
CA GLU A 603 -17.19 9.00 -50.70
C GLU A 603 -16.87 10.42 -50.18
N ASP A 604 -17.38 11.44 -50.86
CA ASP A 604 -17.21 12.83 -50.44
C ASP A 604 -17.86 13.10 -49.10
N LEU A 605 -19.03 12.50 -48.84
CA LEU A 605 -19.68 12.58 -47.54
C LEU A 605 -18.80 11.98 -46.46
N ARG A 606 -18.22 10.77 -46.67
CA ARG A 606 -17.29 10.13 -45.71
C ARG A 606 -16.13 11.06 -45.37
N HIS A 607 -15.50 11.62 -46.41
CA HIS A 607 -14.33 12.46 -46.23
C HIS A 607 -14.69 13.78 -45.51
N ARG A 608 -15.73 14.48 -45.93
CA ARG A 608 -16.18 15.74 -45.28
C ARG A 608 -16.55 15.53 -43.82
N GLN A 609 -17.31 14.48 -43.52
CA GLN A 609 -17.74 14.19 -42.13
C GLN A 609 -16.58 13.74 -41.24
N GLY A 610 -15.67 12.91 -41.77
CA GLY A 610 -14.48 12.50 -41.03
C GLY A 610 -13.53 13.66 -40.73
N ASP A 611 -13.30 14.57 -41.71
CA ASP A 611 -12.46 15.75 -41.52
C ASP A 611 -13.10 16.76 -40.54
N ALA A 612 -14.41 17.00 -40.67
CA ALA A 612 -15.15 17.85 -39.72
C ALA A 612 -15.11 17.32 -38.29
N LEU A 613 -15.29 16.00 -38.12
CA LEU A 613 -15.21 15.37 -36.79
C LEU A 613 -13.82 15.47 -36.20
N ARG A 614 -12.78 15.23 -37.02
CA ARG A 614 -11.39 15.38 -36.59
C ARG A 614 -11.09 16.80 -36.13
N GLU A 615 -11.52 17.79 -36.90
CA GLU A 615 -11.32 19.21 -36.57
C GLU A 615 -12.01 19.57 -35.26
N ALA A 616 -13.27 19.16 -35.06
CA ALA A 616 -14.02 19.40 -33.82
C ALA A 616 -13.34 18.76 -32.59
N VAL A 617 -12.84 17.50 -32.72
CA VAL A 617 -12.08 16.86 -31.65
C VAL A 617 -10.80 17.60 -31.34
N HIS A 618 -10.06 18.04 -32.37
CA HIS A 618 -8.82 18.79 -32.18
C HIS A 618 -9.03 20.15 -31.52
N GLN A 619 -10.13 20.82 -31.78
CA GLN A 619 -10.43 22.13 -31.20
C GLN A 619 -10.76 22.06 -29.71
N GLU A 620 -11.58 21.10 -29.29
CA GLU A 620 -12.21 21.14 -27.94
C GLU A 620 -11.84 19.98 -27.03
N TRP A 621 -11.37 18.82 -27.54
CA TRP A 621 -11.35 17.58 -26.78
C TRP A 621 -9.95 17.04 -26.45
N TYR A 622 -8.95 17.89 -26.43
CA TYR A 622 -7.63 17.53 -25.96
C TYR A 622 -7.36 18.01 -24.52
N LEU A 623 -6.46 17.29 -23.82
CA LEU A 623 -5.94 17.67 -22.50
C LEU A 623 -4.98 18.86 -22.65
N ARG A 624 -5.53 20.05 -22.87
CA ARG A 624 -4.83 21.34 -22.96
C ARG A 624 -5.79 22.47 -22.60
N ASP A 625 -5.25 23.63 -22.31
CA ASP A 625 -5.98 24.88 -22.07
C ASP A 625 -7.17 24.71 -21.08
N ALA A 626 -8.36 25.15 -21.45
CA ALA A 626 -9.57 25.03 -20.65
C ALA A 626 -9.88 23.57 -20.22
N GLY A 627 -9.47 22.58 -21.04
CA GLY A 627 -9.62 21.17 -20.68
C GLY A 627 -8.76 20.76 -19.49
N LEU A 628 -7.55 21.31 -19.35
CA LEU A 628 -6.72 21.08 -18.16
C LEU A 628 -7.23 21.83 -16.94
N ASP A 629 -7.76 23.05 -17.13
CA ASP A 629 -8.35 23.81 -16.02
C ASP A 629 -9.58 23.09 -15.42
N GLU A 630 -10.39 22.44 -16.27
CA GLU A 630 -11.51 21.59 -15.81
C GLU A 630 -11.01 20.46 -14.91
N TRP A 631 -9.95 19.75 -15.31
CA TRP A 631 -9.34 18.68 -14.52
C TRP A 631 -8.72 19.20 -13.23
N ARG A 632 -8.02 20.34 -13.28
CA ARG A 632 -7.47 21.00 -12.11
C ARG A 632 -8.55 21.33 -11.08
N HIS A 633 -9.65 21.95 -11.50
CA HIS A 633 -10.78 22.28 -10.62
C HIS A 633 -11.47 21.03 -10.05
N ALA A 634 -11.52 19.96 -10.83
CA ALA A 634 -12.12 18.71 -10.37
C ALA A 634 -11.26 18.01 -9.30
N TRP A 635 -9.93 18.03 -9.45
CA TRP A 635 -9.05 17.29 -8.55
C TRP A 635 -8.56 18.07 -7.34
N LEU A 636 -8.38 19.37 -7.46
CA LEU A 636 -7.78 20.18 -6.42
C LEU A 636 -8.82 20.92 -5.57
N PRO A 637 -8.51 21.22 -4.31
CA PRO A 637 -9.31 22.14 -3.52
C PRO A 637 -9.42 23.50 -4.22
N ALA A 638 -10.52 24.21 -4.01
CA ALA A 638 -10.62 25.60 -4.45
C ALA A 638 -9.47 26.41 -3.83
N GLU A 639 -8.85 27.27 -4.63
CA GLU A 639 -7.85 28.21 -4.14
C GLU A 639 -8.49 29.08 -3.03
N LYS A 640 -7.79 29.22 -1.91
CA LYS A 640 -8.26 30.04 -0.78
C LYS A 640 -8.12 31.51 -1.09
#